data_a447e8f8426769bc2e31c8dd21a890e8
#
_entry.id   a447e8f8426769bc2e31c8dd21a890e8
#
_cell.length_a   1.000
_cell.length_b   1.000
_cell.length_c   1.000
_cell.angle_alpha   90.00
_cell.angle_beta   90.00
_cell.angle_gamma   90.00
#
_symmetry.space_group_name_H-M   'P 1'
#
loop_
_entity.id
_entity.type
_entity.pdbx_description
1 polymer ?
#
loop_
_entity_poly.entity_id
_entity_poly.type
_entity_poly.pdbx_seq_one_letter_code
_entity_poly.pdbx_strand_id
1 'polypeptide(L)'
;AIQEVGLLDEENFGKGYGEENDWCQRAIAAGYENVHVDNLFVYHKHGGSFPSEEKQRLLKEHSEALLRKHPDYNKDTADYCRRDPLRPVRLYVEMKLLNRKLDVPTIVAFDHDLGGGATAYLVEKRRLALREGYRFVTIRYNIVSNRFYFTYQYKQYEMEFFANDLETALGELMRVDEIWINELVTYQNLYGTLERILRLKREQGAKLLMLLHDFFALCPAVNLIDAEGKYCGVPSCEVCDKCIPDNRSNACTEYGTGTLWRTKFREFLSNCDEIRAFSDDTARLFKRAYPDVYNLHVIPHAPHYLPAVKKNKKTTETFNIGLIGVLCYKKGLEVVKALAGYIEENELNIRLRLIGTSDEEIESPVFSQTGRYTREEIPRLTLEQDIDMFLIPSVWPETFSYTTSEIISMGFPVAVLPVGAPVERVKRYAKGLVLKDEKPENIVEEMISLWKTLGESELPVEKRRLLFVGEEISFASRYRVEHFREQLILKGYASKFIQIDQAEQEKIEEYTAIVMYRCSKLMEAELLANRAKAAGIPVYYDVDDLVFNYEKISGLHFLKGSEYSDFRTTTDRIRGCMGFCDGYFTSTETLAEEIREEFPGKPVVINRNCMSMEMEVLSHEAVEQADKDKDRIYIGYLSGSKTHDQDFAQVEAALLEGMERHPEVYLK
;
A
#
# COMPACT_ATOMS: atom_id res chain seq x y z
N ALA A 1 -39.14 -22.69 35.61
CA ALA A 1 -37.68 -22.81 35.83
C ALA A 1 -37.34 -22.72 37.32
N ILE A 2 -37.63 -21.62 38.05
CA ILE A 2 -37.21 -21.43 39.44
C ILE A 2 -37.75 -22.55 40.38
N GLN A 3 -38.97 -23.00 40.20
CA GLN A 3 -39.53 -24.10 41.00
C GLN A 3 -38.85 -25.44 40.75
N GLU A 4 -38.31 -25.67 39.59
CA GLU A 4 -37.68 -26.92 39.14
C GLU A 4 -36.16 -26.88 39.31
N VAL A 5 -35.52 -25.80 38.89
CA VAL A 5 -34.05 -25.60 38.94
C VAL A 5 -33.58 -25.20 40.34
N GLY A 6 -34.48 -24.58 41.11
CA GLY A 6 -34.16 -24.02 42.43
C GLY A 6 -33.63 -22.61 42.39
N LEU A 7 -33.24 -22.08 43.54
CA LEU A 7 -32.60 -20.75 43.71
C LEU A 7 -31.12 -20.79 43.39
N LEU A 8 -30.44 -19.64 43.48
CA LEU A 8 -28.99 -19.56 43.42
C LEU A 8 -28.33 -20.35 44.53
N ASP A 9 -27.17 -20.94 44.23
CA ASP A 9 -26.45 -21.81 45.18
C ASP A 9 -25.56 -20.93 46.10
N GLU A 10 -26.15 -20.51 47.22
CA GLU A 10 -25.47 -19.68 48.23
C GLU A 10 -24.39 -20.44 48.99
N GLU A 11 -24.48 -21.78 49.08
CA GLU A 11 -23.52 -22.61 49.78
C GLU A 11 -22.17 -22.64 49.09
N ASN A 12 -22.15 -22.75 47.78
CA ASN A 12 -20.92 -22.80 46.98
C ASN A 12 -20.43 -21.45 46.46
N PHE A 13 -21.30 -20.46 46.29
CA PHE A 13 -20.97 -19.17 45.68
C PHE A 13 -21.24 -17.94 46.56
N GLY A 14 -21.84 -18.08 47.70
CA GLY A 14 -21.99 -17.12 48.78
C GLY A 14 -22.14 -15.64 48.35
N LYS A 15 -21.00 -14.94 48.29
CA LYS A 15 -20.96 -13.49 48.02
C LYS A 15 -20.95 -13.08 46.57
N GLY A 16 -21.18 -13.97 45.63
CA GLY A 16 -21.22 -13.66 44.18
C GLY A 16 -20.02 -14.18 43.37
N TYR A 17 -20.10 -14.01 42.07
CA TYR A 17 -19.18 -14.56 41.04
C TYR A 17 -19.31 -16.08 40.81
N GLY A 18 -20.21 -16.47 39.92
CA GLY A 18 -20.40 -17.83 39.46
C GLY A 18 -21.75 -18.45 39.80
N GLU A 19 -22.53 -17.83 40.69
CA GLU A 19 -23.88 -18.25 41.07
C GLU A 19 -24.87 -18.22 39.88
N GLU A 20 -24.80 -17.18 39.02
CA GLU A 20 -25.63 -17.07 37.83
C GLU A 20 -25.16 -18.08 36.78
N ASN A 21 -23.87 -18.34 36.68
CA ASN A 21 -23.34 -19.34 35.76
C ASN A 21 -23.78 -20.73 36.13
N ASP A 22 -23.69 -21.08 37.44
CA ASP A 22 -24.20 -22.35 37.96
C ASP A 22 -25.70 -22.51 37.72
N TRP A 23 -26.49 -21.45 38.00
CA TRP A 23 -27.91 -21.49 37.76
C TRP A 23 -28.26 -21.70 36.29
N CYS A 24 -27.57 -21.03 35.38
CA CYS A 24 -27.77 -21.22 33.94
C CYS A 24 -27.41 -22.64 33.50
N GLN A 25 -26.34 -23.25 34.04
CA GLN A 25 -25.94 -24.61 33.72
C GLN A 25 -26.97 -25.64 34.26
N ARG A 26 -27.50 -25.44 35.47
CA ARG A 26 -28.59 -26.27 36.00
C ARG A 26 -29.85 -26.14 35.20
N ALA A 27 -30.17 -24.95 34.73
CA ALA A 27 -31.32 -24.71 33.85
C ALA A 27 -31.19 -25.48 32.52
N ILE A 28 -29.99 -25.42 31.90
CA ILE A 28 -29.70 -26.21 30.68
C ILE A 28 -29.84 -27.71 30.94
N ALA A 29 -29.28 -28.21 32.06
CA ALA A 29 -29.39 -29.61 32.43
C ALA A 29 -30.85 -30.06 32.67
N ALA A 30 -31.70 -29.13 33.10
CA ALA A 30 -33.15 -29.36 33.27
C ALA A 30 -33.95 -29.18 31.95
N GLY A 31 -33.30 -28.97 30.81
CA GLY A 31 -33.94 -28.85 29.51
C GLY A 31 -34.43 -27.43 29.14
N TYR A 32 -34.03 -26.41 29.90
CA TYR A 32 -34.33 -25.02 29.57
C TYR A 32 -33.26 -24.42 28.66
N GLU A 33 -33.63 -23.38 27.93
CA GLU A 33 -32.68 -22.58 27.09
C GLU A 33 -32.41 -21.22 27.75
N ASN A 34 -31.17 -20.79 27.71
CA ASN A 34 -30.78 -19.41 28.06
C ASN A 34 -31.01 -18.53 26.84
N VAL A 35 -31.86 -17.53 26.94
CA VAL A 35 -32.23 -16.63 25.83
C VAL A 35 -31.61 -15.24 26.07
N HIS A 36 -30.89 -14.73 25.09
CA HIS A 36 -30.45 -13.33 25.07
C HIS A 36 -31.66 -12.45 24.67
N VAL A 37 -31.98 -11.48 25.54
CA VAL A 37 -33.08 -10.53 25.27
C VAL A 37 -32.46 -9.29 24.62
N ASP A 38 -32.66 -9.13 23.31
CA ASP A 38 -31.99 -8.12 22.47
C ASP A 38 -32.65 -6.72 22.51
N ASN A 39 -33.87 -6.63 23.03
CA ASN A 39 -34.62 -5.38 23.16
C ASN A 39 -34.68 -4.81 24.60
N LEU A 40 -33.90 -5.37 25.51
CA LEU A 40 -33.77 -4.92 26.90
C LEU A 40 -32.33 -4.46 27.20
N PHE A 41 -32.15 -3.19 27.55
CA PHE A 41 -30.88 -2.66 28.03
C PHE A 41 -30.87 -2.58 29.55
N VAL A 42 -29.88 -3.19 30.16
CA VAL A 42 -29.63 -3.12 31.62
C VAL A 42 -28.29 -2.45 31.85
N TYR A 43 -28.30 -1.28 32.50
CA TYR A 43 -27.06 -0.62 32.90
C TYR A 43 -26.45 -1.30 34.10
N HIS A 44 -25.18 -1.73 33.97
CA HIS A 44 -24.41 -2.30 35.06
C HIS A 44 -23.10 -1.51 35.29
N LYS A 45 -22.95 -0.92 36.47
CA LYS A 45 -21.75 -0.21 36.88
C LYS A 45 -20.69 -1.19 37.39
N HIS A 46 -19.73 -1.54 36.55
CA HIS A 46 -18.65 -2.44 36.95
C HIS A 46 -17.77 -1.88 38.08
N GLY A 47 -17.29 -2.75 38.96
CA GLY A 47 -16.24 -2.45 39.94
C GLY A 47 -16.71 -1.91 41.29
N GLY A 48 -18.02 -1.93 41.60
CA GLY A 48 -18.58 -1.35 42.83
C GLY A 48 -18.70 -2.27 44.06
N SER A 49 -18.59 -3.59 43.89
CA SER A 49 -19.03 -4.52 44.94
C SER A 49 -17.96 -5.04 45.88
N PHE A 50 -16.69 -5.16 45.42
CA PHE A 50 -15.61 -5.74 46.25
C PHE A 50 -14.25 -5.08 45.97
N PRO A 51 -13.34 -5.02 47.02
CA PRO A 51 -11.93 -4.69 46.82
C PRO A 51 -11.25 -5.66 45.83
N SER A 52 -10.22 -5.21 45.13
CA SER A 52 -9.56 -5.97 44.05
C SER A 52 -9.01 -7.34 44.50
N GLU A 53 -8.48 -7.45 45.68
CA GLU A 53 -7.91 -8.69 46.23
C GLU A 53 -9.00 -9.71 46.58
N GLU A 54 -10.08 -9.27 47.25
CA GLU A 54 -11.22 -10.12 47.58
C GLU A 54 -11.92 -10.63 46.31
N LYS A 55 -12.05 -9.76 45.31
CA LYS A 55 -12.57 -10.13 44.00
C LYS A 55 -11.77 -11.24 43.34
N GLN A 56 -10.44 -11.13 43.32
CA GLN A 56 -9.58 -12.14 42.69
C GLN A 56 -9.67 -13.47 43.43
N ARG A 57 -9.74 -13.44 44.75
CA ARG A 57 -9.91 -14.65 45.58
C ARG A 57 -11.23 -15.34 45.26
N LEU A 58 -12.36 -14.60 45.29
CA LEU A 58 -13.69 -15.13 45.00
C LEU A 58 -13.78 -15.70 43.56
N LEU A 59 -13.25 -14.97 42.55
CA LEU A 59 -13.21 -15.48 41.19
C LEU A 59 -12.47 -16.82 41.07
N LYS A 60 -11.37 -16.98 41.75
CA LYS A 60 -10.59 -18.23 41.74
C LYS A 60 -11.36 -19.37 42.43
N GLU A 61 -11.79 -19.17 43.69
CA GLU A 61 -12.49 -20.16 44.48
C GLU A 61 -13.79 -20.65 43.82
N HIS A 62 -14.57 -19.69 43.29
CA HIS A 62 -15.86 -19.97 42.64
C HIS A 62 -15.69 -20.56 41.26
N SER A 63 -14.64 -20.20 40.50
CA SER A 63 -14.31 -20.86 39.24
C SER A 63 -14.00 -22.36 39.47
N GLU A 64 -13.25 -22.69 40.49
CA GLU A 64 -12.97 -24.08 40.86
C GLU A 64 -14.25 -24.83 41.30
N ALA A 65 -15.13 -24.18 42.05
CA ALA A 65 -16.43 -24.72 42.42
C ALA A 65 -17.33 -24.98 41.22
N LEU A 66 -17.39 -24.01 40.29
CA LEU A 66 -18.16 -24.09 39.04
C LEU A 66 -17.71 -25.28 38.19
N LEU A 67 -16.39 -25.43 37.98
CA LEU A 67 -15.82 -26.53 37.19
C LEU A 67 -16.00 -27.92 37.84
N ARG A 68 -16.00 -28.00 39.19
CA ARG A 68 -16.36 -29.26 39.86
C ARG A 68 -17.80 -29.66 39.60
N LYS A 69 -18.73 -28.72 39.57
CA LYS A 69 -20.18 -28.96 39.29
C LYS A 69 -20.48 -29.15 37.81
N HIS A 70 -19.78 -28.40 36.95
CA HIS A 70 -19.98 -28.34 35.51
C HIS A 70 -18.67 -28.48 34.74
N PRO A 71 -18.11 -29.70 34.59
CA PRO A 71 -16.78 -29.94 34.03
C PRO A 71 -16.58 -29.41 32.61
N ASP A 72 -17.64 -29.38 31.78
CA ASP A 72 -17.60 -28.94 30.41
C ASP A 72 -17.79 -27.41 30.23
N TYR A 73 -18.05 -26.67 31.32
CA TYR A 73 -18.36 -25.24 31.27
C TYR A 73 -17.33 -24.42 30.49
N ASN A 74 -16.04 -24.57 30.78
CA ASN A 74 -14.99 -23.82 30.10
C ASN A 74 -14.91 -24.16 28.60
N LYS A 75 -15.11 -25.43 28.26
CA LYS A 75 -15.12 -25.89 26.86
C LYS A 75 -16.29 -25.28 26.11
N ASP A 76 -17.49 -25.36 26.67
CA ASP A 76 -18.72 -24.85 26.06
C ASP A 76 -18.67 -23.33 25.90
N THR A 77 -18.15 -22.62 26.91
CA THR A 77 -17.96 -21.17 26.85
C THR A 77 -16.91 -20.79 25.81
N ALA A 78 -15.78 -21.50 25.73
CA ALA A 78 -14.76 -21.26 24.71
C ALA A 78 -15.29 -21.53 23.29
N ASP A 79 -16.10 -22.59 23.12
CA ASP A 79 -16.74 -22.92 21.84
C ASP A 79 -17.79 -21.88 21.44
N TYR A 80 -18.57 -21.36 22.38
CA TYR A 80 -19.51 -20.26 22.14
C TYR A 80 -18.77 -18.98 21.75
N CYS A 81 -17.71 -18.59 22.48
CA CYS A 81 -16.91 -17.41 22.16
C CYS A 81 -16.22 -17.54 20.79
N ARG A 82 -15.75 -18.73 20.43
CA ARG A 82 -15.16 -18.99 19.11
C ARG A 82 -16.16 -18.87 17.98
N ARG A 83 -17.35 -19.40 18.14
CA ARG A 83 -18.45 -19.30 17.15
C ARG A 83 -19.05 -17.91 17.09
N ASP A 84 -19.06 -17.20 18.20
CA ASP A 84 -19.59 -15.85 18.38
C ASP A 84 -20.90 -15.57 17.60
N PRO A 85 -21.99 -16.28 17.89
CA PRO A 85 -23.24 -16.22 17.12
C PRO A 85 -23.91 -14.84 17.16
N LEU A 86 -23.57 -13.98 18.13
CA LEU A 86 -24.09 -12.63 18.27
C LEU A 86 -23.24 -11.58 17.53
N ARG A 87 -22.11 -11.97 16.95
CA ARG A 87 -21.23 -11.05 16.20
C ARG A 87 -21.99 -10.27 15.10
N PRO A 88 -22.81 -10.87 14.25
CA PRO A 88 -23.54 -10.12 13.22
C PRO A 88 -24.45 -9.04 13.79
N VAL A 89 -25.12 -9.32 14.91
CA VAL A 89 -26.02 -8.36 15.57
C VAL A 89 -25.21 -7.18 16.16
N ARG A 90 -24.12 -7.48 16.85
CA ARG A 90 -23.22 -6.44 17.40
C ARG A 90 -22.67 -5.56 16.29
N LEU A 91 -22.14 -6.15 15.21
CA LEU A 91 -21.61 -5.43 14.07
C LEU A 91 -22.67 -4.52 13.41
N TYR A 92 -23.90 -5.01 13.27
CA TYR A 92 -24.99 -4.21 12.75
C TYR A 92 -25.31 -2.98 13.63
N VAL A 93 -25.38 -3.18 14.96
CA VAL A 93 -25.60 -2.08 15.91
C VAL A 93 -24.45 -1.08 15.88
N GLU A 94 -23.21 -1.57 15.88
CA GLU A 94 -22.01 -0.71 15.79
C GLU A 94 -22.00 0.09 14.48
N MET A 95 -22.31 -0.53 13.35
CA MET A 95 -22.41 0.14 12.06
C MET A 95 -23.46 1.27 12.10
N LYS A 96 -24.66 1.00 12.66
CA LYS A 96 -25.70 2.02 12.83
C LYS A 96 -25.25 3.19 13.73
N LEU A 97 -24.53 2.90 14.81
CA LEU A 97 -23.99 3.92 15.71
C LEU A 97 -22.87 4.75 15.04
N LEU A 98 -21.99 4.10 14.31
CA LEU A 98 -20.89 4.76 13.59
C LEU A 98 -21.43 5.62 12.44
N ASN A 99 -22.46 5.15 11.72
CA ASN A 99 -23.11 5.90 10.65
C ASN A 99 -23.77 7.21 11.15
N ARG A 100 -24.21 7.26 12.42
CA ARG A 100 -24.74 8.49 13.03
C ARG A 100 -23.71 9.60 13.19
N LYS A 101 -22.41 9.30 13.14
CA LYS A 101 -21.32 10.30 13.14
C LYS A 101 -21.18 10.89 11.73
N LEU A 102 -22.04 11.83 11.39
CA LEU A 102 -22.11 12.46 10.07
C LEU A 102 -20.95 13.41 9.77
N ASP A 103 -20.14 13.74 10.76
CA ASP A 103 -18.93 14.56 10.66
C ASP A 103 -17.71 13.80 10.12
N VAL A 104 -17.79 12.47 10.07
CA VAL A 104 -16.69 11.63 9.56
C VAL A 104 -16.83 11.46 8.04
N PRO A 105 -15.83 11.92 7.25
CA PRO A 105 -15.84 11.71 5.81
C PRO A 105 -15.74 10.22 5.45
N THR A 106 -16.48 9.82 4.42
CA THR A 106 -16.63 8.41 4.04
C THR A 106 -16.25 8.17 2.59
N ILE A 107 -15.34 7.23 2.36
CA ILE A 107 -14.99 6.71 1.04
C ILE A 107 -15.67 5.36 0.85
N VAL A 108 -16.34 5.18 -0.29
CA VAL A 108 -16.90 3.90 -0.73
C VAL A 108 -16.14 3.44 -1.96
N ALA A 109 -15.45 2.32 -1.85
CA ALA A 109 -14.66 1.74 -2.95
C ALA A 109 -15.33 0.47 -3.49
N PHE A 110 -15.51 0.42 -4.81
CA PHE A 110 -15.95 -0.79 -5.52
C PHE A 110 -14.73 -1.55 -6.01
N ASP A 111 -14.64 -2.83 -5.65
CA ASP A 111 -13.49 -3.69 -5.98
C ASP A 111 -13.97 -5.08 -6.39
N HIS A 112 -13.10 -5.86 -7.03
CA HIS A 112 -13.32 -7.27 -7.32
C HIS A 112 -12.84 -8.16 -6.17
N ASP A 113 -13.14 -9.46 -6.27
CA ASP A 113 -12.74 -10.48 -5.28
C ASP A 113 -11.63 -11.42 -5.80
N LEU A 114 -10.85 -10.96 -6.79
CA LEU A 114 -9.82 -11.77 -7.46
C LEU A 114 -8.40 -11.52 -6.93
N GLY A 115 -8.21 -10.48 -6.12
CA GLY A 115 -6.88 -10.09 -5.63
C GLY A 115 -6.02 -9.42 -6.71
N GLY A 116 -4.69 -9.46 -6.54
CA GLY A 116 -3.75 -8.88 -7.48
C GLY A 116 -3.33 -7.44 -7.21
N GLY A 117 -2.79 -6.78 -8.25
CA GLY A 117 -2.21 -5.43 -8.15
C GLY A 117 -3.22 -4.35 -7.78
N ALA A 118 -4.43 -4.41 -8.32
CA ALA A 118 -5.50 -3.46 -8.02
C ALA A 118 -5.92 -3.53 -6.55
N THR A 119 -6.13 -4.73 -6.02
CA THR A 119 -6.44 -4.93 -4.59
C THR A 119 -5.29 -4.46 -3.69
N ALA A 120 -4.03 -4.74 -4.05
CA ALA A 120 -2.86 -4.26 -3.30
C ALA A 120 -2.81 -2.73 -3.23
N TYR A 121 -3.09 -2.06 -4.34
CA TYR A 121 -3.21 -0.59 -4.39
C TYR A 121 -4.32 -0.08 -3.46
N LEU A 122 -5.51 -0.68 -3.54
CA LEU A 122 -6.65 -0.26 -2.71
C LEU A 122 -6.36 -0.45 -1.22
N VAL A 123 -5.71 -1.55 -0.83
CA VAL A 123 -5.31 -1.82 0.57
C VAL A 123 -4.38 -0.71 1.09
N GLU A 124 -3.40 -0.28 0.29
CA GLU A 124 -2.49 0.79 0.69
C GLU A 124 -3.22 2.15 0.78
N LYS A 125 -4.04 2.50 -0.20
CA LYS A 125 -4.82 3.75 -0.19
C LYS A 125 -5.84 3.78 0.95
N ARG A 126 -6.49 2.67 1.24
CA ARG A 126 -7.38 2.51 2.40
C ARG A 126 -6.64 2.76 3.72
N ARG A 127 -5.44 2.19 3.87
CA ARG A 127 -4.59 2.40 5.06
C ARG A 127 -4.28 3.88 5.29
N LEU A 128 -3.98 4.61 4.23
CA LEU A 128 -3.74 6.05 4.29
C LEU A 128 -5.02 6.82 4.66
N ALA A 129 -6.14 6.55 4.01
CA ALA A 129 -7.41 7.19 4.29
C ALA A 129 -7.88 6.99 5.76
N LEU A 130 -7.71 5.78 6.29
CA LEU A 130 -8.01 5.48 7.69
C LEU A 130 -7.13 6.29 8.67
N ARG A 131 -5.85 6.51 8.35
CA ARG A 131 -4.93 7.36 9.13
C ARG A 131 -5.35 8.83 9.10
N GLU A 132 -5.88 9.30 7.99
CA GLU A 132 -6.42 10.65 7.83
C GLU A 132 -7.80 10.82 8.47
N GLY A 133 -8.32 9.77 9.08
CA GLY A 133 -9.59 9.81 9.82
C GLY A 133 -10.83 9.53 8.99
N TYR A 134 -10.67 9.08 7.73
CA TYR A 134 -11.79 8.66 6.92
C TYR A 134 -12.41 7.35 7.44
N ARG A 135 -13.67 7.18 7.14
CA ARG A 135 -14.38 5.90 7.15
C ARG A 135 -14.22 5.28 5.77
N PHE A 136 -13.87 4.00 5.71
CA PHE A 136 -13.64 3.32 4.44
C PHE A 136 -14.56 2.11 4.30
N VAL A 137 -15.33 2.07 3.22
CA VAL A 137 -16.23 0.95 2.89
C VAL A 137 -15.76 0.34 1.58
N THR A 138 -15.40 -0.93 1.59
CA THR A 138 -15.07 -1.68 0.37
C THR A 138 -16.24 -2.58 0.01
N ILE A 139 -16.73 -2.47 -1.22
CA ILE A 139 -17.81 -3.29 -1.77
C ILE A 139 -17.21 -4.24 -2.80
N ARG A 140 -17.41 -5.55 -2.63
CA ARG A 140 -16.92 -6.58 -3.54
C ARG A 140 -18.07 -7.50 -3.92
N TYR A 141 -18.13 -7.90 -5.19
CA TYR A 141 -19.06 -8.93 -5.63
C TYR A 141 -18.32 -10.26 -5.79
N ASN A 142 -18.77 -11.29 -5.08
CA ASN A 142 -18.21 -12.62 -5.16
C ASN A 142 -19.09 -13.48 -6.08
N ILE A 143 -18.53 -13.93 -7.21
CA ILE A 143 -19.21 -14.70 -8.26
C ILE A 143 -19.67 -16.07 -7.74
N VAL A 144 -18.87 -16.71 -6.88
CA VAL A 144 -19.14 -18.07 -6.39
C VAL A 144 -20.35 -18.11 -5.46
N SER A 145 -20.42 -17.16 -4.51
CA SER A 145 -21.54 -17.06 -3.55
C SER A 145 -22.72 -16.26 -4.09
N ASN A 146 -22.55 -15.56 -5.23
CA ASN A 146 -23.55 -14.65 -5.83
C ASN A 146 -24.03 -13.58 -4.83
N ARG A 147 -23.07 -12.93 -4.11
CA ARG A 147 -23.36 -11.96 -3.05
C ARG A 147 -22.39 -10.79 -3.07
N PHE A 148 -22.87 -9.66 -2.56
CA PHE A 148 -22.02 -8.52 -2.25
C PHE A 148 -21.43 -8.66 -0.85
N TYR A 149 -20.13 -8.45 -0.73
CA TYR A 149 -19.41 -8.37 0.54
C TYR A 149 -19.04 -6.91 0.80
N PHE A 150 -19.26 -6.47 2.02
CA PHE A 150 -19.00 -5.12 2.50
C PHE A 150 -18.01 -5.21 3.63
N THR A 151 -16.85 -4.61 3.45
CA THR A 151 -15.90 -4.40 4.53
C THR A 151 -15.97 -2.94 4.95
N TYR A 152 -16.42 -2.70 6.16
CA TYR A 152 -16.54 -1.38 6.77
C TYR A 152 -15.41 -1.20 7.76
N GLN A 153 -14.63 -0.11 7.62
CA GLN A 153 -13.49 0.17 8.48
C GLN A 153 -13.49 1.62 8.97
N TYR A 154 -13.23 1.79 10.26
CA TYR A 154 -13.03 3.09 10.88
C TYR A 154 -12.22 2.93 12.16
N LYS A 155 -11.08 3.61 12.28
CA LYS A 155 -10.13 3.46 13.40
C LYS A 155 -9.75 1.97 13.57
N GLN A 156 -10.00 1.41 14.77
CA GLN A 156 -9.75 0.00 15.10
C GLN A 156 -10.90 -0.94 14.73
N TYR A 157 -12.02 -0.41 14.26
CA TYR A 157 -13.19 -1.22 13.92
C TYR A 157 -13.08 -1.70 12.47
N GLU A 158 -13.19 -3.00 12.30
CA GLU A 158 -13.35 -3.65 11.01
C GLU A 158 -14.50 -4.62 11.08
N MET A 159 -15.43 -4.48 10.15
CA MET A 159 -16.64 -5.29 10.06
C MET A 159 -16.82 -5.78 8.63
N GLU A 160 -17.11 -7.06 8.46
CA GLU A 160 -17.51 -7.61 7.18
C GLU A 160 -18.94 -8.17 7.28
N PHE A 161 -19.76 -7.81 6.34
CA PHE A 161 -21.12 -8.32 6.17
C PHE A 161 -21.42 -8.51 4.70
N PHE A 162 -22.52 -9.17 4.39
CA PHE A 162 -22.93 -9.44 3.02
C PHE A 162 -24.39 -9.05 2.79
N ALA A 163 -24.72 -8.74 1.54
CA ALA A 163 -26.07 -8.51 1.08
C ALA A 163 -26.30 -9.24 -0.25
N ASN A 164 -27.55 -9.56 -0.53
CA ASN A 164 -27.90 -10.22 -1.79
C ASN A 164 -27.97 -9.21 -2.96
N ASP A 165 -28.14 -7.95 -2.66
CA ASP A 165 -28.22 -6.87 -3.65
C ASP A 165 -27.50 -5.60 -3.18
N LEU A 166 -27.13 -4.78 -4.14
CA LEU A 166 -26.36 -3.56 -3.90
C LEU A 166 -27.20 -2.47 -3.21
N GLU A 167 -28.52 -2.43 -3.42
CA GLU A 167 -29.41 -1.44 -2.80
C GLU A 167 -29.47 -1.61 -1.28
N THR A 168 -29.64 -2.85 -0.82
CA THR A 168 -29.65 -3.18 0.61
C THR A 168 -28.39 -2.70 1.30
N ALA A 169 -27.24 -2.90 0.66
CA ALA A 169 -25.98 -2.54 1.22
C ALA A 169 -25.71 -1.02 1.23
N LEU A 170 -26.02 -0.35 0.13
CA LEU A 170 -25.83 1.11 0.03
C LEU A 170 -26.88 1.87 0.86
N GLY A 171 -28.06 1.30 1.08
CA GLY A 171 -29.12 1.88 1.91
C GLY A 171 -28.74 2.07 3.38
N GLU A 172 -27.73 1.36 3.86
CA GLU A 172 -27.19 1.49 5.21
C GLU A 172 -26.18 2.64 5.36
N LEU A 173 -25.71 3.23 4.25
CA LEU A 173 -24.73 4.32 4.27
C LEU A 173 -25.44 5.67 4.38
N MET A 174 -25.21 6.41 5.48
CA MET A 174 -25.86 7.70 5.73
C MET A 174 -25.08 8.88 5.11
N ARG A 175 -23.79 8.71 4.85
CA ARG A 175 -22.92 9.72 4.23
C ARG A 175 -21.89 9.06 3.34
N VAL A 176 -21.73 9.56 2.12
CA VAL A 176 -20.68 9.18 1.19
C VAL A 176 -20.10 10.47 0.60
N ASP A 177 -18.81 10.71 0.83
CA ASP A 177 -18.11 11.89 0.31
C ASP A 177 -17.35 11.56 -0.97
N GLU A 178 -16.79 10.35 -1.06
CA GLU A 178 -16.07 9.88 -2.24
C GLU A 178 -16.51 8.46 -2.63
N ILE A 179 -16.56 8.22 -3.92
CA ILE A 179 -16.83 6.91 -4.52
C ILE A 179 -15.63 6.57 -5.38
N TRP A 180 -14.96 5.46 -5.08
CA TRP A 180 -13.80 4.99 -5.84
C TRP A 180 -14.16 3.72 -6.60
N ILE A 181 -13.95 3.73 -7.90
CA ILE A 181 -14.08 2.54 -8.74
C ILE A 181 -12.69 1.96 -8.91
N ASN A 182 -12.37 0.96 -8.09
CA ASN A 182 -11.09 0.24 -8.16
C ASN A 182 -11.15 -0.82 -9.25
N GLU A 183 -12.17 -1.71 -9.18
CA GLU A 183 -12.42 -2.75 -10.18
C GLU A 183 -13.89 -3.16 -10.23
N LEU A 184 -14.39 -3.45 -11.45
CA LEU A 184 -15.76 -3.91 -11.67
C LEU A 184 -15.86 -5.25 -12.40
N VAL A 185 -14.76 -5.93 -12.63
CA VAL A 185 -14.67 -7.13 -13.50
C VAL A 185 -15.57 -8.28 -13.02
N THR A 186 -15.83 -8.40 -11.72
CA THR A 186 -16.66 -9.48 -11.16
C THR A 186 -18.18 -9.16 -11.13
N TYR A 187 -18.57 -7.89 -11.37
CA TYR A 187 -19.96 -7.46 -11.24
C TYR A 187 -20.82 -7.96 -12.39
N GLN A 188 -21.83 -8.81 -12.11
CA GLN A 188 -22.65 -9.42 -13.15
C GLN A 188 -23.62 -8.43 -13.80
N ASN A 189 -24.40 -7.69 -13.02
CA ASN A 189 -25.26 -6.63 -13.54
C ASN A 189 -24.47 -5.32 -13.68
N LEU A 190 -23.53 -5.31 -14.61
CA LEU A 190 -22.59 -4.18 -14.74
C LEU A 190 -23.31 -2.85 -15.03
N TYR A 191 -24.19 -2.82 -16.02
CA TYR A 191 -24.84 -1.56 -16.41
C TYR A 191 -25.76 -1.02 -15.30
N GLY A 192 -26.52 -1.91 -14.63
CA GLY A 192 -27.29 -1.54 -13.45
C GLY A 192 -26.40 -1.04 -12.30
N THR A 193 -25.22 -1.64 -12.13
CA THR A 193 -24.22 -1.17 -11.15
C THR A 193 -23.70 0.23 -11.49
N LEU A 194 -23.33 0.50 -12.75
CA LEU A 194 -22.90 1.82 -13.19
C LEU A 194 -23.99 2.89 -12.95
N GLU A 195 -25.25 2.59 -13.31
CA GLU A 195 -26.37 3.48 -13.08
C GLU A 195 -26.62 3.73 -11.57
N ARG A 196 -26.47 2.69 -10.75
CA ARG A 196 -26.62 2.80 -9.28
C ARG A 196 -25.53 3.66 -8.64
N ILE A 197 -24.28 3.51 -9.11
CA ILE A 197 -23.15 4.35 -8.68
C ILE A 197 -23.39 5.82 -9.04
N LEU A 198 -23.81 6.12 -10.26
CA LEU A 198 -24.16 7.48 -10.68
C LEU A 198 -25.32 8.07 -9.87
N ARG A 199 -26.30 7.24 -9.52
CA ARG A 199 -27.39 7.65 -8.64
C ARG A 199 -26.86 7.97 -7.24
N LEU A 200 -26.03 7.11 -6.66
CA LEU A 200 -25.40 7.34 -5.35
C LEU A 200 -24.60 8.65 -5.34
N LYS A 201 -23.79 8.92 -6.38
CA LYS A 201 -23.06 10.16 -6.55
C LYS A 201 -24.00 11.37 -6.45
N ARG A 202 -25.11 11.37 -7.20
CA ARG A 202 -26.08 12.47 -7.18
C ARG A 202 -26.81 12.61 -5.84
N GLU A 203 -27.23 11.49 -5.23
CA GLU A 203 -27.94 11.48 -3.96
C GLU A 203 -27.09 12.02 -2.81
N GLN A 204 -25.78 11.74 -2.82
CA GLN A 204 -24.85 12.10 -1.75
C GLN A 204 -24.04 13.37 -2.07
N GLY A 205 -24.02 13.86 -3.31
CA GLY A 205 -23.10 14.90 -3.75
C GLY A 205 -21.63 14.47 -3.69
N ALA A 206 -21.38 13.15 -3.83
CA ALA A 206 -20.07 12.55 -3.66
C ALA A 206 -19.16 12.78 -4.87
N LYS A 207 -17.84 12.89 -4.64
CA LYS A 207 -16.82 12.87 -5.69
C LYS A 207 -16.68 11.44 -6.22
N LEU A 208 -16.68 11.25 -7.55
CA LEU A 208 -16.52 9.95 -8.22
C LEU A 208 -15.17 9.84 -8.89
N LEU A 209 -14.37 8.88 -8.44
CA LEU A 209 -13.03 8.58 -8.95
C LEU A 209 -13.02 7.21 -9.64
N MET A 210 -12.51 7.16 -10.88
CA MET A 210 -12.25 5.93 -11.62
C MET A 210 -10.76 5.62 -11.67
N LEU A 211 -10.37 4.41 -11.27
CA LEU A 211 -8.99 3.91 -11.28
C LEU A 211 -8.81 2.90 -12.43
N LEU A 212 -7.90 3.17 -13.36
CA LEU A 212 -7.71 2.38 -14.56
C LEU A 212 -6.63 1.31 -14.34
N HIS A 213 -6.95 0.29 -13.53
CA HIS A 213 -6.04 -0.85 -13.29
C HIS A 213 -5.98 -1.81 -14.46
N ASP A 214 -7.00 -1.79 -15.32
CA ASP A 214 -7.14 -2.62 -16.51
C ASP A 214 -7.82 -1.86 -17.65
N PHE A 215 -8.26 -2.57 -18.67
CA PHE A 215 -8.97 -2.00 -19.81
C PHE A 215 -10.46 -2.43 -19.87
N PHE A 216 -11.02 -2.84 -18.74
CA PHE A 216 -12.42 -3.28 -18.69
C PHE A 216 -13.39 -2.20 -19.20
N ALA A 217 -13.14 -0.94 -18.88
CA ALA A 217 -13.93 0.17 -19.40
C ALA A 217 -13.82 0.36 -20.94
N LEU A 218 -12.80 -0.22 -21.60
CA LEU A 218 -12.65 -0.21 -23.06
C LEU A 218 -13.21 -1.46 -23.72
N CYS A 219 -13.07 -2.62 -23.06
CA CYS A 219 -13.41 -3.91 -23.63
C CYS A 219 -13.74 -4.94 -22.51
N PRO A 220 -14.81 -5.73 -22.66
CA PRO A 220 -15.14 -6.79 -21.71
C PRO A 220 -14.06 -7.88 -21.58
N ALA A 221 -13.12 -7.98 -22.54
CA ALA A 221 -11.96 -8.86 -22.45
C ALA A 221 -10.85 -8.34 -21.52
N VAL A 222 -11.01 -7.19 -20.89
CA VAL A 222 -10.15 -6.65 -19.83
C VAL A 222 -8.73 -6.27 -20.29
N ASN A 223 -8.07 -7.11 -21.07
CA ASN A 223 -6.63 -7.03 -21.42
C ASN A 223 -6.35 -6.63 -22.88
N LEU A 224 -7.40 -6.25 -23.64
CA LEU A 224 -7.30 -5.87 -25.06
C LEU A 224 -6.69 -6.96 -25.96
N ILE A 225 -6.87 -8.23 -25.61
CA ILE A 225 -6.58 -9.37 -26.47
C ILE A 225 -7.83 -9.72 -27.26
N ASP A 226 -7.74 -9.80 -28.59
CA ASP A 226 -8.84 -10.12 -29.48
C ASP A 226 -9.22 -11.61 -29.50
N ALA A 227 -10.19 -11.96 -30.33
CA ALA A 227 -10.66 -13.36 -30.46
C ALA A 227 -9.59 -14.30 -31.04
N GLU A 228 -8.62 -13.78 -31.78
CA GLU A 228 -7.47 -14.52 -32.31
C GLU A 228 -6.29 -14.62 -31.33
N GLY A 229 -6.44 -14.06 -30.11
CA GLY A 229 -5.41 -14.08 -29.08
C GLY A 229 -4.34 -12.99 -29.22
N LYS A 230 -4.55 -11.95 -30.04
CA LYS A 230 -3.57 -10.88 -30.27
C LYS A 230 -3.96 -9.57 -29.61
N TYR A 231 -2.96 -8.77 -29.25
CA TYR A 231 -3.19 -7.41 -28.79
C TYR A 231 -3.84 -6.56 -29.91
N CYS A 232 -5.05 -6.06 -29.67
CA CYS A 232 -5.87 -5.40 -30.68
C CYS A 232 -5.60 -3.90 -30.84
N GLY A 233 -4.94 -3.23 -29.88
CA GLY A 233 -4.60 -1.80 -29.96
C GLY A 233 -5.78 -0.83 -29.93
N VAL A 234 -6.94 -1.23 -29.39
CA VAL A 234 -8.18 -0.41 -29.32
C VAL A 234 -8.68 0.01 -30.71
N PRO A 235 -9.19 -0.91 -31.54
CA PRO A 235 -9.72 -0.61 -32.86
C PRO A 235 -11.07 0.12 -32.78
N SER A 236 -11.67 0.39 -33.95
CA SER A 236 -13.03 0.97 -34.04
C SER A 236 -14.09 0.04 -33.45
N CYS A 237 -15.24 0.60 -33.06
CA CYS A 237 -16.35 -0.18 -32.51
C CYS A 237 -16.86 -1.27 -33.47
N GLU A 238 -16.84 -1.02 -34.79
CA GLU A 238 -17.26 -1.98 -35.80
C GLU A 238 -16.39 -3.26 -35.80
N VAL A 239 -15.10 -3.12 -35.53
CA VAL A 239 -14.18 -4.28 -35.35
C VAL A 239 -14.47 -4.97 -34.02
N CYS A 240 -14.69 -4.21 -32.95
CA CYS A 240 -15.04 -4.76 -31.64
C CYS A 240 -16.37 -5.51 -31.65
N ASP A 241 -17.40 -5.01 -32.37
CA ASP A 241 -18.71 -5.65 -32.49
C ASP A 241 -18.62 -7.05 -33.14
N LYS A 242 -17.61 -7.29 -33.99
CA LYS A 242 -17.33 -8.61 -34.56
C LYS A 242 -16.46 -9.48 -33.65
N CYS A 243 -15.53 -8.87 -32.92
CA CYS A 243 -14.59 -9.59 -32.06
C CYS A 243 -15.25 -10.10 -30.75
N ILE A 244 -16.03 -9.25 -30.09
CA ILE A 244 -16.57 -9.54 -28.75
C ILE A 244 -17.40 -10.83 -28.69
N PRO A 245 -18.32 -11.16 -29.62
CA PRO A 245 -19.10 -12.38 -29.53
C PRO A 245 -18.28 -13.67 -29.49
N ASP A 246 -17.13 -13.69 -30.16
CA ASP A 246 -16.26 -14.86 -30.29
C ASP A 246 -15.06 -14.82 -29.30
N ASN A 247 -14.91 -13.73 -28.54
CA ASN A 247 -13.76 -13.55 -27.64
C ASN A 247 -13.96 -14.30 -26.33
N ARG A 248 -13.21 -15.39 -26.18
CA ARG A 248 -13.24 -16.24 -24.95
C ARG A 248 -12.68 -15.58 -23.70
N SER A 249 -12.00 -14.44 -23.84
CA SER A 249 -11.41 -13.66 -22.74
C SER A 249 -12.40 -12.67 -22.09
N ASN A 250 -13.66 -12.63 -22.54
CA ASN A 250 -14.65 -11.75 -21.95
C ASN A 250 -14.93 -12.14 -20.47
N ALA A 251 -14.75 -11.18 -19.57
CA ALA A 251 -14.98 -11.36 -18.13
C ALA A 251 -16.46 -11.16 -17.71
N CYS A 252 -17.26 -10.54 -18.58
CA CYS A 252 -18.67 -10.23 -18.34
C CYS A 252 -19.56 -10.86 -19.40
N THR A 253 -20.70 -11.44 -19.00
CA THR A 253 -21.65 -12.07 -19.90
C THR A 253 -22.71 -11.10 -20.48
N GLU A 254 -22.90 -9.92 -19.88
CA GLU A 254 -23.88 -8.90 -20.29
C GLU A 254 -23.26 -7.79 -21.16
N TYR A 255 -22.33 -8.13 -22.01
CA TYR A 255 -21.54 -7.14 -22.76
C TYR A 255 -22.28 -6.55 -23.96
N GLY A 256 -23.16 -7.26 -24.60
CA GLY A 256 -23.80 -6.82 -25.86
C GLY A 256 -22.78 -6.60 -26.98
N THR A 257 -22.80 -5.42 -27.61
CA THR A 257 -21.84 -5.02 -28.65
C THR A 257 -20.74 -4.12 -28.08
N GLY A 258 -19.60 -4.03 -28.77
CA GLY A 258 -18.53 -3.10 -28.43
C GLY A 258 -18.98 -1.63 -28.48
N THR A 259 -19.88 -1.34 -29.41
CA THR A 259 -20.52 -0.03 -29.51
C THR A 259 -21.33 0.30 -28.26
N LEU A 260 -22.19 -0.63 -27.80
CA LEU A 260 -22.97 -0.45 -26.58
C LEU A 260 -22.06 -0.31 -25.34
N TRP A 261 -21.07 -1.20 -25.23
CA TRP A 261 -20.10 -1.19 -24.15
C TRP A 261 -19.42 0.18 -24.00
N ARG A 262 -18.80 0.66 -25.07
CA ARG A 262 -18.11 1.95 -25.07
C ARG A 262 -19.07 3.13 -24.88
N THR A 263 -20.32 3.04 -25.33
CA THR A 263 -21.32 4.07 -25.07
C THR A 263 -21.67 4.16 -23.60
N LYS A 264 -21.92 3.04 -22.94
CA LYS A 264 -22.24 2.99 -21.51
C LYS A 264 -21.07 3.46 -20.64
N PHE A 265 -19.85 3.02 -20.95
CA PHE A 265 -18.67 3.50 -20.22
C PHE A 265 -18.33 4.96 -20.53
N ARG A 266 -18.55 5.46 -21.74
CA ARG A 266 -18.39 6.89 -22.04
C ARG A 266 -19.33 7.74 -21.18
N GLU A 267 -20.61 7.35 -21.09
CA GLU A 267 -21.57 8.00 -20.21
C GLU A 267 -21.09 8.01 -18.76
N PHE A 268 -20.62 6.87 -18.26
CA PHE A 268 -20.12 6.75 -16.91
C PHE A 268 -18.87 7.61 -16.67
N LEU A 269 -17.85 7.48 -17.51
CA LEU A 269 -16.58 8.22 -17.42
C LEU A 269 -16.77 9.74 -17.52
N SER A 270 -17.72 10.21 -18.33
CA SER A 270 -18.06 11.63 -18.42
C SER A 270 -18.70 12.19 -17.14
N ASN A 271 -19.19 11.32 -16.26
CA ASN A 271 -19.73 11.69 -14.96
C ASN A 271 -18.71 11.51 -13.81
N CYS A 272 -17.52 10.97 -14.07
CA CYS A 272 -16.46 10.91 -13.08
C CYS A 272 -15.86 12.31 -12.88
N ASP A 273 -15.57 12.68 -11.63
CA ASP A 273 -14.87 13.93 -11.31
C ASP A 273 -13.37 13.78 -11.60
N GLU A 274 -12.86 12.55 -11.53
CA GLU A 274 -11.46 12.24 -11.77
C GLU A 274 -11.32 10.81 -12.32
N ILE A 275 -10.40 10.64 -13.28
CA ILE A 275 -10.03 9.34 -13.83
C ILE A 275 -8.50 9.22 -13.72
N ARG A 276 -8.00 8.16 -13.10
CA ARG A 276 -6.55 7.92 -12.93
C ARG A 276 -6.07 6.78 -13.79
N ALA A 277 -5.16 7.07 -14.69
CA ALA A 277 -4.34 6.09 -15.37
C ALA A 277 -2.99 5.96 -14.62
N PHE A 278 -2.39 4.78 -14.67
CA PHE A 278 -1.13 4.52 -13.95
C PHE A 278 0.10 4.55 -14.87
N SER A 279 -0.11 4.84 -16.15
CA SER A 279 0.95 5.03 -17.16
C SER A 279 0.46 5.89 -18.31
N ASP A 280 1.38 6.52 -19.03
CA ASP A 280 1.09 7.30 -20.23
C ASP A 280 0.48 6.43 -21.33
N ASP A 281 0.91 5.17 -21.44
CA ASP A 281 0.36 4.21 -22.41
C ASP A 281 -1.11 3.92 -22.15
N THR A 282 -1.48 3.68 -20.89
CA THR A 282 -2.88 3.50 -20.48
C THR A 282 -3.71 4.73 -20.82
N ALA A 283 -3.24 5.92 -20.46
CA ALA A 283 -3.93 7.18 -20.76
C ALA A 283 -4.10 7.39 -22.28
N ARG A 284 -3.08 7.07 -23.06
CA ARG A 284 -3.12 7.16 -24.54
C ARG A 284 -4.17 6.22 -25.14
N LEU A 285 -4.29 4.99 -24.64
CA LEU A 285 -5.28 4.01 -25.09
C LEU A 285 -6.71 4.45 -24.73
N PHE A 286 -6.91 4.97 -23.52
CA PHE A 286 -8.19 5.53 -23.11
C PHE A 286 -8.59 6.77 -23.93
N LYS A 287 -7.67 7.71 -24.15
CA LYS A 287 -7.92 8.90 -25.01
C LYS A 287 -8.23 8.53 -26.46
N ARG A 288 -7.68 7.42 -26.97
CA ARG A 288 -8.04 6.91 -28.30
C ARG A 288 -9.50 6.47 -28.39
N ALA A 289 -10.02 5.81 -27.34
CA ALA A 289 -11.42 5.36 -27.29
C ALA A 289 -12.41 6.46 -26.88
N TYR A 290 -11.97 7.36 -26.01
CA TYR A 290 -12.77 8.41 -25.38
C TYR A 290 -12.07 9.77 -25.50
N PRO A 291 -11.97 10.36 -26.70
CA PRO A 291 -11.24 11.61 -26.92
C PRO A 291 -11.89 12.82 -26.25
N ASP A 292 -13.14 12.71 -25.88
CA ASP A 292 -13.98 13.71 -25.21
C ASP A 292 -13.96 13.60 -23.67
N VAL A 293 -13.18 12.69 -23.09
CA VAL A 293 -12.98 12.58 -21.64
C VAL A 293 -11.74 13.38 -21.25
N TYR A 294 -11.93 14.48 -20.49
CA TYR A 294 -10.88 15.48 -20.22
C TYR A 294 -10.27 15.39 -18.82
N ASN A 295 -10.94 14.72 -17.88
CA ASN A 295 -10.55 14.59 -16.47
C ASN A 295 -9.67 13.35 -16.19
N LEU A 296 -8.89 12.92 -17.18
CA LEU A 296 -7.99 11.79 -17.10
C LEU A 296 -6.56 12.26 -16.79
N HIS A 297 -6.04 11.81 -15.65
CA HIS A 297 -4.71 12.12 -15.14
C HIS A 297 -3.84 10.87 -15.06
N VAL A 298 -2.52 11.04 -15.25
CA VAL A 298 -1.56 9.94 -15.11
C VAL A 298 -0.88 10.03 -13.76
N ILE A 299 -1.22 9.09 -12.86
CA ILE A 299 -0.68 9.02 -11.51
C ILE A 299 -0.14 7.61 -11.28
N PRO A 300 1.16 7.36 -11.47
CA PRO A 300 1.73 6.04 -11.26
C PRO A 300 1.51 5.51 -9.84
N HIS A 301 1.45 4.19 -9.69
CA HIS A 301 1.49 3.58 -8.36
C HIS A 301 2.81 3.91 -7.67
N ALA A 302 2.80 4.02 -6.35
CA ALA A 302 4.02 3.98 -5.56
C ALA A 302 4.67 2.59 -5.74
N PRO A 303 5.90 2.51 -6.27
CA PRO A 303 6.54 1.23 -6.48
C PRO A 303 6.89 0.55 -5.16
N HIS A 304 6.69 -0.75 -5.09
CA HIS A 304 7.23 -1.55 -4.00
C HIS A 304 8.69 -1.89 -4.31
N TYR A 305 9.58 -1.46 -3.45
CA TYR A 305 11.00 -1.65 -3.63
C TYR A 305 11.49 -2.92 -2.94
N LEU A 306 12.10 -3.82 -3.70
CA LEU A 306 12.86 -4.93 -3.17
C LEU A 306 14.32 -4.52 -2.94
N PRO A 307 15.00 -5.14 -1.98
CA PRO A 307 16.42 -4.88 -1.77
C PRO A 307 17.25 -5.26 -2.99
N ALA A 308 18.26 -4.44 -3.35
CA ALA A 308 19.20 -4.78 -4.41
C ALA A 308 19.92 -6.09 -4.08
N VAL A 309 20.10 -6.90 -5.10
CA VAL A 309 20.71 -8.22 -4.99
C VAL A 309 22.02 -8.20 -5.76
N LYS A 310 23.10 -8.67 -5.14
CA LYS A 310 24.38 -8.89 -5.82
C LYS A 310 24.48 -10.34 -6.23
N LYS A 311 24.57 -10.59 -7.53
CA LYS A 311 25.01 -11.88 -8.04
C LYS A 311 26.54 -11.87 -8.13
N ASN A 312 27.21 -12.80 -7.47
CA ASN A 312 28.65 -13.01 -7.67
C ASN A 312 28.84 -13.55 -9.09
N LYS A 313 29.77 -12.96 -9.86
CA LYS A 313 30.13 -13.43 -11.19
C LYS A 313 30.55 -14.89 -11.08
N LYS A 314 29.72 -15.80 -11.57
CA LYS A 314 30.10 -17.21 -11.74
C LYS A 314 30.80 -17.38 -13.09
N THR A 315 31.75 -18.26 -13.12
CA THR A 315 32.46 -18.71 -14.32
C THR A 315 31.65 -19.68 -15.20
N THR A 316 30.31 -19.73 -15.01
CA THR A 316 29.45 -20.60 -15.84
C THR A 316 29.08 -19.89 -17.13
N GLU A 317 29.25 -20.56 -18.25
CA GLU A 317 28.88 -20.11 -19.59
C GLU A 317 27.34 -20.09 -19.81
N THR A 318 26.56 -20.60 -18.85
CA THR A 318 25.08 -20.68 -18.96
C THR A 318 24.44 -19.37 -18.68
N PHE A 319 23.59 -18.89 -19.59
CA PHE A 319 22.77 -17.69 -19.42
C PHE A 319 21.40 -18.04 -18.82
N ASN A 320 21.11 -17.60 -17.60
CA ASN A 320 19.86 -17.86 -16.90
C ASN A 320 18.89 -16.68 -17.04
N ILE A 321 17.82 -16.87 -17.80
CA ILE A 321 16.74 -15.89 -17.98
C ILE A 321 15.68 -16.13 -16.90
N GLY A 322 15.45 -15.11 -16.08
CA GLY A 322 14.44 -15.12 -15.01
C GLY A 322 13.07 -14.65 -15.50
N LEU A 323 12.03 -15.26 -14.96
CA LEU A 323 10.63 -14.88 -15.10
C LEU A 323 10.03 -14.77 -13.70
N ILE A 324 9.06 -13.87 -13.46
CA ILE A 324 8.42 -13.72 -12.14
C ILE A 324 6.89 -13.67 -12.28
N GLY A 325 6.20 -14.44 -11.44
CA GLY A 325 4.75 -14.38 -11.27
C GLY A 325 4.02 -15.65 -11.68
N VAL A 326 2.72 -15.50 -11.96
CA VAL A 326 1.90 -16.57 -12.54
C VAL A 326 1.98 -16.43 -14.06
N LEU A 327 2.61 -17.39 -14.69
CA LEU A 327 2.78 -17.42 -16.14
C LEU A 327 1.51 -18.01 -16.79
N CYS A 328 0.71 -17.13 -17.37
CA CYS A 328 -0.52 -17.45 -18.08
C CYS A 328 -0.45 -16.88 -19.50
N TYR A 329 -1.47 -17.14 -20.31
CA TYR A 329 -1.51 -16.69 -21.70
C TYR A 329 -1.14 -15.20 -21.86
N LYS A 330 -1.87 -14.31 -21.18
CA LYS A 330 -1.63 -12.86 -21.24
C LYS A 330 -0.25 -12.43 -20.70
N LYS A 331 0.34 -13.21 -19.83
CA LYS A 331 1.69 -12.98 -19.29
C LYS A 331 2.79 -13.64 -20.14
N GLY A 332 2.44 -14.12 -21.35
CA GLY A 332 3.38 -14.60 -22.35
C GLY A 332 3.74 -16.07 -22.23
N LEU A 333 2.84 -16.93 -21.77
CA LEU A 333 3.05 -18.37 -21.69
C LEU A 333 3.50 -18.95 -23.04
N GLU A 334 2.82 -18.59 -24.13
CA GLU A 334 3.17 -19.09 -25.48
C GLU A 334 4.52 -18.56 -25.98
N VAL A 335 4.88 -17.31 -25.61
CA VAL A 335 6.21 -16.76 -25.89
C VAL A 335 7.29 -17.58 -25.18
N VAL A 336 7.07 -17.93 -23.92
CA VAL A 336 8.02 -18.73 -23.13
C VAL A 336 8.13 -20.16 -23.66
N LYS A 337 7.01 -20.79 -24.07
CA LYS A 337 7.02 -22.11 -24.71
C LYS A 337 7.81 -22.09 -26.02
N ALA A 338 7.54 -21.10 -26.88
CA ALA A 338 8.27 -20.94 -28.13
C ALA A 338 9.76 -20.68 -27.91
N LEU A 339 10.10 -19.87 -26.91
CA LEU A 339 11.48 -19.58 -26.51
C LEU A 339 12.19 -20.84 -26.00
N ALA A 340 11.52 -21.67 -25.20
CA ALA A 340 12.06 -22.93 -24.71
C ALA A 340 12.37 -23.89 -25.86
N GLY A 341 11.42 -24.06 -26.79
CA GLY A 341 11.62 -24.90 -27.99
C GLY A 341 12.79 -24.40 -28.85
N TYR A 342 12.88 -23.09 -29.09
CA TYR A 342 13.99 -22.50 -29.86
C TYR A 342 15.36 -22.74 -29.20
N ILE A 343 15.44 -22.61 -27.87
CA ILE A 343 16.67 -22.86 -27.09
C ILE A 343 17.11 -24.33 -27.24
N GLU A 344 16.16 -25.26 -27.17
CA GLU A 344 16.44 -26.70 -27.33
C GLU A 344 16.85 -27.05 -28.74
N GLU A 345 16.10 -26.63 -29.76
CA GLU A 345 16.37 -26.92 -31.16
C GLU A 345 17.75 -26.42 -31.63
N ASN A 346 18.22 -25.31 -31.04
CA ASN A 346 19.51 -24.72 -31.38
C ASN A 346 20.61 -25.04 -30.35
N GLU A 347 20.36 -25.96 -29.41
CA GLU A 347 21.31 -26.42 -28.38
C GLU A 347 21.99 -25.27 -27.62
N LEU A 348 21.24 -24.18 -27.36
CA LEU A 348 21.77 -22.97 -26.70
C LEU A 348 22.01 -23.21 -25.22
N ASN A 349 23.14 -22.71 -24.70
CA ASN A 349 23.44 -22.76 -23.27
C ASN A 349 22.66 -21.72 -22.46
N ILE A 350 21.33 -21.77 -22.55
CA ILE A 350 20.36 -20.89 -21.90
C ILE A 350 19.40 -21.69 -21.03
N ARG A 351 18.98 -21.13 -19.89
CA ARG A 351 17.96 -21.71 -19.02
C ARG A 351 16.89 -20.67 -18.70
N LEU A 352 15.64 -21.11 -18.66
CA LEU A 352 14.48 -20.33 -18.26
C LEU A 352 14.11 -20.68 -16.81
N ARG A 353 14.07 -19.69 -15.93
CA ARG A 353 13.88 -19.83 -14.49
C ARG A 353 12.67 -19.01 -14.04
N LEU A 354 11.54 -19.67 -13.79
CA LEU A 354 10.33 -19.02 -13.31
C LEU A 354 10.30 -18.99 -11.77
N ILE A 355 10.36 -17.80 -11.20
CA ILE A 355 9.97 -17.56 -9.79
C ILE A 355 8.46 -17.43 -9.78
N GLY A 356 7.77 -18.51 -9.51
CA GLY A 356 6.32 -18.57 -9.61
C GLY A 356 5.78 -19.88 -10.12
N THR A 357 4.57 -19.83 -10.68
CA THR A 357 3.86 -21.00 -11.25
C THR A 357 3.40 -20.69 -12.67
N SER A 358 3.27 -21.74 -13.49
CA SER A 358 2.64 -21.68 -14.80
C SER A 358 1.24 -22.28 -14.73
N ASP A 359 0.29 -21.68 -15.46
CA ASP A 359 -1.08 -22.21 -15.58
C ASP A 359 -1.12 -23.54 -16.35
N GLU A 360 -0.15 -23.75 -17.24
CA GLU A 360 0.03 -24.99 -17.99
C GLU A 360 1.44 -25.54 -17.75
N GLU A 361 1.59 -26.85 -17.85
CA GLU A 361 2.88 -27.51 -17.76
C GLU A 361 3.75 -27.20 -18.98
N ILE A 362 5.00 -26.82 -18.73
CA ILE A 362 6.01 -26.61 -19.78
C ILE A 362 7.00 -27.77 -19.70
N GLU A 363 6.81 -28.77 -20.55
CA GLU A 363 7.68 -29.92 -20.66
C GLU A 363 8.94 -29.54 -21.46
N SER A 364 9.97 -29.05 -20.77
CA SER A 364 11.23 -28.64 -21.38
C SER A 364 12.40 -28.79 -20.40
N PRO A 365 13.51 -29.39 -20.78
CA PRO A 365 14.69 -29.51 -19.93
C PRO A 365 15.39 -28.18 -19.68
N VAL A 366 15.09 -27.14 -20.45
CA VAL A 366 15.65 -25.81 -20.26
C VAL A 366 14.80 -24.92 -19.34
N PHE A 367 13.58 -25.37 -18.98
CA PHE A 367 12.65 -24.63 -18.12
C PHE A 367 12.61 -25.22 -16.71
N SER A 368 12.45 -24.35 -15.70
CA SER A 368 12.13 -24.74 -14.33
C SER A 368 11.33 -23.66 -13.61
N GLN A 369 10.54 -24.06 -12.60
CA GLN A 369 9.76 -23.14 -11.78
C GLN A 369 9.92 -23.45 -10.30
N THR A 370 9.82 -22.38 -9.45
CA THR A 370 9.98 -22.50 -7.99
C THR A 370 8.69 -22.88 -7.26
N GLY A 371 7.53 -22.64 -7.86
CA GLY A 371 6.24 -22.72 -7.20
C GLY A 371 5.83 -21.38 -6.58
N ARG A 372 4.81 -21.40 -5.70
CA ARG A 372 4.30 -20.19 -5.01
C ARG A 372 5.39 -19.55 -4.15
N TYR A 373 5.38 -18.25 -4.10
CA TYR A 373 6.35 -17.43 -3.37
C TYR A 373 5.69 -16.21 -2.74
N THR A 374 6.35 -15.60 -1.76
CA THR A 374 6.03 -14.27 -1.25
C THR A 374 6.95 -13.22 -1.89
N ARG A 375 6.53 -11.96 -1.91
CA ARG A 375 7.34 -10.86 -2.48
C ARG A 375 8.72 -10.76 -1.84
N GLU A 376 8.80 -10.94 -0.55
CA GLU A 376 10.02 -10.86 0.26
C GLU A 376 11.04 -11.95 -0.11
N GLU A 377 10.58 -13.06 -0.68
CA GLU A 377 11.44 -14.16 -1.11
C GLU A 377 12.08 -13.94 -2.49
N ILE A 378 11.55 -13.02 -3.32
CA ILE A 378 12.06 -12.80 -4.68
C ILE A 378 13.57 -12.58 -4.70
N PRO A 379 14.19 -11.71 -3.85
CA PRO A 379 15.63 -11.51 -3.86
C PRO A 379 16.43 -12.80 -3.60
N ARG A 380 16.00 -13.61 -2.64
CA ARG A 380 16.63 -14.88 -2.30
C ARG A 380 16.50 -15.88 -3.47
N LEU A 381 15.29 -16.05 -3.98
CA LEU A 381 15.02 -16.97 -5.09
C LEU A 381 15.77 -16.57 -6.37
N THR A 382 15.93 -15.27 -6.62
CA THR A 382 16.74 -14.76 -7.74
C THR A 382 18.19 -15.27 -7.68
N LEU A 383 18.78 -15.28 -6.48
CA LEU A 383 20.14 -15.81 -6.29
C LEU A 383 20.19 -17.33 -6.37
N GLU A 384 19.25 -18.03 -5.74
CA GLU A 384 19.17 -19.49 -5.74
C GLU A 384 18.98 -20.07 -7.16
N GLN A 385 18.18 -19.38 -7.99
CA GLN A 385 17.97 -19.73 -9.39
C GLN A 385 19.09 -19.22 -10.31
N ASP A 386 20.11 -18.56 -9.77
CA ASP A 386 21.28 -18.04 -10.50
C ASP A 386 20.91 -17.14 -11.70
N ILE A 387 19.86 -16.31 -11.57
CA ILE A 387 19.33 -15.50 -12.66
C ILE A 387 20.33 -14.41 -13.06
N ASP A 388 20.52 -14.23 -14.38
CA ASP A 388 21.40 -13.22 -14.97
C ASP A 388 20.63 -11.98 -15.43
N MET A 389 19.46 -12.20 -16.03
CA MET A 389 18.62 -11.16 -16.61
C MET A 389 17.17 -11.61 -16.56
N PHE A 390 16.24 -10.69 -16.37
CA PHE A 390 14.82 -10.99 -16.39
C PHE A 390 14.19 -10.69 -17.75
N LEU A 391 13.16 -11.48 -18.09
CA LEU A 391 12.25 -11.25 -19.21
C LEU A 391 10.84 -11.04 -18.67
N ILE A 392 10.15 -9.99 -19.10
CA ILE A 392 8.72 -9.76 -18.91
C ILE A 392 8.05 -9.98 -20.27
N PRO A 393 7.54 -11.18 -20.54
CA PRO A 393 7.02 -11.55 -21.85
C PRO A 393 5.53 -11.22 -22.03
N SER A 394 4.98 -10.28 -21.26
CA SER A 394 3.56 -9.91 -21.32
C SER A 394 3.15 -9.46 -22.72
N VAL A 395 2.15 -10.13 -23.29
CA VAL A 395 1.63 -9.83 -24.64
C VAL A 395 0.48 -8.83 -24.64
N TRP A 396 0.10 -8.32 -23.49
CA TRP A 396 -0.93 -7.29 -23.31
C TRP A 396 -0.33 -6.01 -22.68
N PRO A 397 -0.93 -4.85 -22.89
CA PRO A 397 -0.40 -3.59 -22.37
C PRO A 397 -0.67 -3.45 -20.87
N GLU A 398 0.17 -4.05 -20.03
CA GLU A 398 0.05 -3.86 -18.57
C GLU A 398 -0.08 -2.39 -18.22
N THR A 399 -1.01 -2.06 -17.34
CA THR A 399 -1.29 -0.67 -16.95
C THR A 399 -0.23 -0.08 -16.01
N PHE A 400 0.48 -0.95 -15.26
CA PHE A 400 1.58 -0.54 -14.38
C PHE A 400 2.73 -1.55 -14.32
N SER A 401 2.51 -2.82 -13.94
CA SER A 401 3.52 -3.87 -13.71
C SER A 401 4.43 -3.62 -12.49
N TYR A 402 3.99 -4.09 -11.33
CA TYR A 402 4.82 -4.11 -10.12
C TYR A 402 6.12 -4.89 -10.32
N THR A 403 6.06 -6.02 -11.03
CA THR A 403 7.21 -6.89 -11.32
C THR A 403 8.34 -6.13 -12.00
N THR A 404 8.04 -5.23 -12.94
CA THR A 404 9.05 -4.37 -13.58
C THR A 404 9.77 -3.51 -12.53
N SER A 405 9.03 -2.91 -11.60
CA SER A 405 9.62 -2.07 -10.53
C SER A 405 10.43 -2.90 -9.55
N GLU A 406 9.97 -4.10 -9.21
CA GLU A 406 10.67 -5.05 -8.33
C GLU A 406 12.02 -5.47 -8.93
N ILE A 407 12.06 -5.83 -10.21
CA ILE A 407 13.30 -6.20 -10.91
C ILE A 407 14.27 -5.01 -10.98
N ILE A 408 13.79 -3.84 -11.36
CA ILE A 408 14.60 -2.61 -11.43
C ILE A 408 15.18 -2.28 -10.04
N SER A 409 14.39 -2.39 -8.98
CA SER A 409 14.84 -2.11 -7.61
C SER A 409 15.90 -3.10 -7.11
N MET A 410 15.83 -4.37 -7.55
CA MET A 410 16.87 -5.36 -7.29
C MET A 410 18.17 -5.09 -8.06
N GLY A 411 18.15 -4.19 -9.05
CA GLY A 411 19.32 -3.83 -9.86
C GLY A 411 19.63 -4.81 -11.00
N PHE A 412 18.69 -5.70 -11.36
CA PHE A 412 18.86 -6.68 -12.42
C PHE A 412 18.56 -6.09 -13.80
N PRO A 413 19.26 -6.58 -14.85
CA PRO A 413 18.86 -6.31 -16.22
C PRO A 413 17.47 -6.88 -16.50
N VAL A 414 16.68 -6.17 -17.31
CA VAL A 414 15.33 -6.56 -17.66
C VAL A 414 15.01 -6.28 -19.11
N ALA A 415 14.47 -7.29 -19.80
CA ALA A 415 13.91 -7.18 -21.13
C ALA A 415 12.37 -7.21 -21.06
N VAL A 416 11.72 -6.41 -21.92
CA VAL A 416 10.27 -6.34 -22.02
C VAL A 416 9.85 -6.38 -23.49
N LEU A 417 8.69 -6.94 -23.80
CA LEU A 417 8.07 -6.79 -25.10
C LEU A 417 7.63 -5.33 -25.34
N PRO A 418 7.50 -4.86 -26.60
CA PRO A 418 7.27 -3.46 -26.91
C PRO A 418 5.80 -3.01 -26.69
N VAL A 419 5.23 -3.35 -25.51
CA VAL A 419 3.82 -3.09 -25.20
C VAL A 419 3.61 -2.69 -23.74
N GLY A 420 2.77 -1.69 -23.49
CA GLY A 420 2.29 -1.29 -22.17
C GLY A 420 3.28 -0.49 -21.30
N ALA A 421 2.89 -0.28 -20.06
CA ALA A 421 3.64 0.49 -19.07
C ALA A 421 5.07 -0.01 -18.77
N PRO A 422 5.40 -1.31 -18.84
CA PRO A 422 6.77 -1.77 -18.67
C PRO A 422 7.77 -1.06 -19.56
N VAL A 423 7.39 -0.77 -20.81
CA VAL A 423 8.25 -0.08 -21.82
C VAL A 423 8.70 1.30 -21.35
N GLU A 424 7.82 2.07 -20.72
CA GLU A 424 8.11 3.44 -20.28
C GLU A 424 9.24 3.49 -19.24
N ARG A 425 9.21 2.54 -18.30
CA ARG A 425 10.22 2.46 -17.23
C ARG A 425 11.51 1.83 -17.70
N VAL A 426 11.42 0.76 -18.48
CA VAL A 426 12.59 0.05 -18.99
C VAL A 426 13.41 0.92 -19.94
N LYS A 427 12.78 1.77 -20.75
CA LYS A 427 13.49 2.77 -21.58
C LYS A 427 14.34 3.76 -20.80
N ARG A 428 13.97 4.04 -19.55
CA ARG A 428 14.69 4.96 -18.65
C ARG A 428 15.72 4.26 -17.76
N TYR A 429 15.75 2.94 -17.79
CA TYR A 429 16.64 2.13 -16.95
C TYR A 429 17.90 1.73 -17.71
N ALA A 430 19.07 2.03 -17.13
CA ALA A 430 20.35 1.80 -17.79
C ALA A 430 20.64 0.32 -18.17
N LYS A 431 19.99 -0.64 -17.48
CA LYS A 431 20.06 -2.08 -17.75
C LYS A 431 18.76 -2.61 -18.37
N GLY A 432 17.99 -1.72 -18.97
CA GLY A 432 16.69 -2.04 -19.59
C GLY A 432 16.84 -2.32 -21.07
N LEU A 433 16.03 -3.28 -21.57
CA LEU A 433 15.93 -3.63 -22.98
C LEU A 433 14.46 -3.69 -23.40
N VAL A 434 14.10 -2.90 -24.39
CA VAL A 434 12.80 -3.06 -25.06
C VAL A 434 13.04 -3.86 -26.33
N LEU A 435 12.52 -5.08 -26.34
CA LEU A 435 12.66 -6.03 -27.45
C LEU A 435 11.95 -5.52 -28.70
N LYS A 436 12.41 -5.95 -29.85
CA LYS A 436 11.83 -5.61 -31.15
C LYS A 436 10.46 -6.26 -31.35
N ASP A 437 10.36 -7.54 -31.03
CA ASP A 437 9.15 -8.37 -31.16
C ASP A 437 9.22 -9.60 -30.22
N GLU A 438 8.23 -10.48 -30.33
CA GLU A 438 8.11 -11.72 -29.53
C GLU A 438 8.79 -12.94 -30.10
N LYS A 439 9.54 -12.82 -31.22
CA LYS A 439 10.17 -13.95 -31.87
C LYS A 439 11.35 -14.47 -31.05
N PRO A 440 11.42 -15.79 -30.81
CA PRO A 440 12.46 -16.38 -29.96
C PRO A 440 13.88 -16.02 -30.38
N GLU A 441 14.17 -16.01 -31.68
CA GLU A 441 15.48 -15.67 -32.23
C GLU A 441 15.90 -14.24 -31.89
N ASN A 442 14.96 -13.26 -31.98
CA ASN A 442 15.21 -11.87 -31.67
C ASN A 442 15.37 -11.68 -30.14
N ILE A 443 14.53 -12.33 -29.33
CA ILE A 443 14.64 -12.30 -27.87
C ILE A 443 16.01 -12.78 -27.43
N VAL A 444 16.47 -13.93 -27.94
CA VAL A 444 17.76 -14.51 -27.57
C VAL A 444 18.92 -13.60 -28.00
N GLU A 445 18.92 -13.14 -29.24
CA GLU A 445 20.00 -12.29 -29.78
C GLU A 445 20.15 -10.98 -28.99
N GLU A 446 19.03 -10.27 -28.81
CA GLU A 446 19.03 -8.98 -28.15
C GLU A 446 19.38 -9.09 -26.65
N MET A 447 18.84 -10.10 -25.94
CA MET A 447 19.14 -10.34 -24.52
C MET A 447 20.62 -10.73 -24.31
N ILE A 448 21.17 -11.63 -25.14
CA ILE A 448 22.59 -11.99 -25.06
C ILE A 448 23.47 -10.79 -25.35
N SER A 449 23.13 -9.96 -26.35
CA SER A 449 23.89 -8.75 -26.68
C SER A 449 23.98 -7.82 -25.49
N LEU A 450 22.85 -7.52 -24.82
CA LEU A 450 22.84 -6.69 -23.62
C LEU A 450 23.63 -7.35 -22.48
N TRP A 451 23.43 -8.65 -22.24
CA TRP A 451 24.13 -9.38 -21.17
C TRP A 451 25.64 -9.34 -21.30
N LYS A 452 26.16 -9.54 -22.53
CA LYS A 452 27.59 -9.43 -22.84
C LYS A 452 28.11 -8.00 -22.58
N THR A 453 27.41 -7.00 -23.09
CA THR A 453 27.78 -5.58 -22.89
C THR A 453 27.84 -5.21 -21.40
N LEU A 454 26.89 -5.68 -20.59
CA LEU A 454 26.88 -5.45 -19.15
C LEU A 454 28.00 -6.21 -18.42
N GLY A 455 28.40 -7.39 -18.95
CA GLY A 455 29.51 -8.19 -18.40
C GLY A 455 30.90 -7.57 -18.66
N GLU A 456 31.05 -6.81 -19.73
CA GLU A 456 32.28 -6.11 -20.09
C GLU A 456 32.45 -4.77 -19.34
N SER A 457 31.36 -4.15 -18.92
CA SER A 457 31.41 -2.96 -18.08
C SER A 457 31.74 -3.35 -16.65
N GLU A 458 33.00 -3.40 -16.29
CA GLU A 458 33.48 -3.50 -14.90
C GLU A 458 33.14 -2.22 -14.12
N LEU A 459 31.90 -2.06 -13.74
CA LEU A 459 31.60 -1.38 -12.50
C LEU A 459 31.61 -2.46 -11.42
N PRO A 460 32.49 -2.38 -10.41
CA PRO A 460 32.36 -3.24 -9.25
C PRO A 460 30.96 -2.99 -8.72
N VAL A 461 30.11 -4.01 -8.79
CA VAL A 461 28.80 -3.98 -8.12
C VAL A 461 29.12 -4.18 -6.65
N GLU A 462 29.75 -3.15 -6.06
CA GLU A 462 29.86 -3.01 -4.63
C GLU A 462 28.44 -3.02 -4.05
N LYS A 463 28.31 -3.52 -2.86
CA LYS A 463 27.09 -3.48 -2.08
C LYS A 463 26.44 -2.11 -2.21
N ARG A 464 25.40 -1.94 -3.00
CA ARG A 464 24.72 -0.65 -3.18
C ARG A 464 23.43 -0.66 -2.37
N ARG A 465 23.54 -0.95 -1.08
CA ARG A 465 22.40 -1.01 -0.17
C ARG A 465 22.59 -0.01 0.95
N LEU A 466 21.60 0.84 1.19
CA LEU A 466 21.58 1.77 2.30
C LEU A 466 20.46 1.44 3.27
N LEU A 467 20.78 1.48 4.57
CA LEU A 467 19.79 1.35 5.63
C LEU A 467 19.52 2.75 6.20
N PHE A 468 18.27 3.18 6.10
CA PHE A 468 17.78 4.37 6.81
C PHE A 468 17.14 3.91 8.13
N VAL A 469 17.45 4.62 9.20
CA VAL A 469 16.97 4.32 10.54
C VAL A 469 16.43 5.58 11.18
N GLY A 470 15.21 5.56 11.71
CA GLY A 470 14.57 6.70 12.36
C GLY A 470 13.67 6.28 13.50
N GLU A 471 13.11 7.22 14.25
CA GLU A 471 12.19 6.91 15.35
C GLU A 471 10.75 6.85 14.89
N GLU A 472 10.37 7.73 13.95
CA GLU A 472 9.01 7.84 13.43
C GLU A 472 8.99 8.06 11.92
N ILE A 473 7.96 7.53 11.29
CA ILE A 473 7.59 7.91 9.92
C ILE A 473 6.73 9.16 10.04
N SER A 474 7.33 10.32 9.82
CA SER A 474 6.69 11.62 9.94
C SER A 474 6.62 12.34 8.58
N PHE A 475 5.94 13.48 8.55
CA PHE A 475 5.92 14.34 7.37
C PHE A 475 7.34 14.79 6.97
N ALA A 476 8.19 15.08 7.93
CA ALA A 476 9.57 15.48 7.70
C ALA A 476 10.43 14.32 7.12
N SER A 477 10.20 13.07 7.54
CA SER A 477 10.91 11.90 6.99
C SER A 477 10.63 11.70 5.50
N ARG A 478 9.48 12.18 4.96
CA ARG A 478 9.21 12.15 3.53
C ARG A 478 10.30 12.87 2.74
N TYR A 479 10.65 14.10 3.12
CA TYR A 479 11.65 14.90 2.40
C TYR A 479 13.07 14.38 2.55
N ARG A 480 13.42 13.89 3.75
CA ARG A 480 14.79 13.48 4.06
C ARG A 480 15.09 12.01 3.77
N VAL A 481 14.09 11.15 3.90
CA VAL A 481 14.26 9.71 3.72
C VAL A 481 13.59 9.23 2.42
N GLU A 482 12.27 9.44 2.24
CA GLU A 482 11.56 8.82 1.12
C GLU A 482 11.96 9.42 -0.23
N HIS A 483 12.07 10.75 -0.35
CA HIS A 483 12.53 11.39 -1.59
C HIS A 483 13.98 11.01 -1.92
N PHE A 484 14.84 10.90 -0.91
CA PHE A 484 16.21 10.44 -1.10
C PHE A 484 16.26 8.98 -1.56
N ARG A 485 15.44 8.11 -0.95
CA ARG A 485 15.31 6.70 -1.36
C ARG A 485 14.84 6.57 -2.80
N GLU A 486 13.87 7.37 -3.23
CA GLU A 486 13.42 7.41 -4.63
C GLU A 486 14.59 7.71 -5.58
N GLN A 487 15.39 8.74 -5.30
CA GLN A 487 16.55 9.10 -6.12
C GLN A 487 17.65 8.02 -6.10
N LEU A 488 17.87 7.38 -4.97
CA LEU A 488 18.83 6.27 -4.85
C LEU A 488 18.43 5.09 -5.73
N ILE A 489 17.15 4.78 -5.78
CA ILE A 489 16.61 3.68 -6.60
C ILE A 489 16.79 3.96 -8.08
N LEU A 490 16.49 5.18 -8.54
CA LEU A 490 16.75 5.59 -9.93
C LEU A 490 18.22 5.46 -10.31
N LYS A 491 19.14 5.54 -9.34
CA LYS A 491 20.57 5.34 -9.51
C LYS A 491 21.05 3.89 -9.29
N GLY A 492 20.10 2.95 -9.10
CA GLY A 492 20.39 1.53 -8.90
C GLY A 492 20.86 1.15 -7.49
N TYR A 493 20.56 1.97 -6.49
CA TYR A 493 20.77 1.65 -5.07
C TYR A 493 19.50 1.09 -4.47
N ALA A 494 19.59 0.03 -3.68
CA ALA A 494 18.51 -0.37 -2.80
C ALA A 494 18.55 0.36 -1.48
N SER A 495 17.42 0.56 -0.88
CA SER A 495 17.34 1.15 0.45
C SER A 495 16.17 0.58 1.24
N LYS A 496 16.36 0.48 2.54
CA LYS A 496 15.33 0.09 3.50
C LYS A 496 15.21 1.19 4.55
N PHE A 497 13.99 1.49 5.00
CA PHE A 497 13.77 2.37 6.15
C PHE A 497 13.11 1.56 7.27
N ILE A 498 13.72 1.59 8.44
CA ILE A 498 13.24 0.89 9.64
C ILE A 498 13.19 1.85 10.83
N GLN A 499 12.41 1.48 11.83
CA GLN A 499 12.48 2.15 13.13
C GLN A 499 13.73 1.69 13.89
N ILE A 500 14.31 2.57 14.71
CA ILE A 500 15.54 2.29 15.46
C ILE A 500 15.42 1.06 16.36
N ASP A 501 14.24 0.80 16.92
CA ASP A 501 13.95 -0.36 17.75
C ASP A 501 14.03 -1.70 16.99
N GLN A 502 13.94 -1.67 15.66
CA GLN A 502 14.05 -2.85 14.80
C GLN A 502 15.50 -3.12 14.37
N ALA A 503 16.40 -2.16 14.61
CA ALA A 503 17.78 -2.23 14.15
C ALA A 503 18.58 -3.39 14.76
N GLU A 504 18.24 -3.85 15.95
CA GLU A 504 18.90 -4.98 16.60
C GLU A 504 18.70 -6.29 15.81
N GLN A 505 17.52 -6.49 15.22
CA GLN A 505 17.17 -7.70 14.45
C GLN A 505 17.60 -7.62 12.99
N GLU A 506 18.04 -6.44 12.52
CA GLU A 506 18.43 -6.23 11.13
C GLU A 506 19.84 -6.77 10.85
N LYS A 507 20.02 -7.42 9.69
CA LYS A 507 21.32 -7.90 9.20
C LYS A 507 22.09 -6.75 8.57
N ILE A 508 22.71 -5.92 9.40
CA ILE A 508 23.38 -4.70 8.96
C ILE A 508 24.57 -4.94 8.01
N GLU A 509 25.16 -6.14 8.07
CA GLU A 509 26.30 -6.55 7.22
C GLU A 509 25.94 -6.59 5.72
N GLU A 510 24.64 -6.57 5.40
CA GLU A 510 24.16 -6.51 4.02
C GLU A 510 24.17 -5.10 3.45
N TYR A 511 24.47 -4.06 4.23
CA TYR A 511 24.42 -2.66 3.80
C TYR A 511 25.80 -2.07 3.60
N THR A 512 25.86 -1.11 2.67
CA THR A 512 27.08 -0.32 2.36
C THR A 512 27.26 0.84 3.34
N ALA A 513 26.14 1.41 3.78
CA ALA A 513 26.11 2.51 4.73
C ALA A 513 24.78 2.52 5.49
N ILE A 514 24.79 3.13 6.66
CA ILE A 514 23.60 3.36 7.49
C ILE A 514 23.40 4.87 7.63
N VAL A 515 22.17 5.35 7.50
CA VAL A 515 21.79 6.76 7.70
C VAL A 515 20.77 6.84 8.83
N MET A 516 21.15 7.43 9.94
CA MET A 516 20.26 7.73 11.06
C MET A 516 19.57 9.08 10.79
N TYR A 517 18.23 9.07 10.78
CA TYR A 517 17.45 10.29 10.59
C TYR A 517 16.80 10.71 11.90
N ARG A 518 17.17 11.88 12.42
CA ARG A 518 16.63 12.51 13.64
C ARG A 518 16.49 11.54 14.84
N CYS A 519 17.40 10.58 15.00
CA CYS A 519 17.39 9.66 16.14
C CYS A 519 17.77 10.37 17.43
N SER A 520 17.01 10.18 18.52
CA SER A 520 17.28 10.65 19.87
C SER A 520 17.38 9.51 20.90
N LYS A 521 17.16 8.27 20.48
CA LYS A 521 17.33 7.06 21.30
C LYS A 521 18.81 6.68 21.39
N LEU A 522 19.48 7.24 22.40
CA LEU A 522 20.94 7.25 22.53
C LEU A 522 21.53 5.83 22.64
N MET A 523 20.92 4.96 23.42
CA MET A 523 21.41 3.60 23.66
C MET A 523 21.31 2.74 22.39
N GLU A 524 20.18 2.79 21.71
CA GLU A 524 19.93 2.05 20.47
C GLU A 524 20.83 2.57 19.33
N ALA A 525 21.03 3.89 19.26
CA ALA A 525 21.92 4.52 18.27
C ALA A 525 23.40 4.13 18.51
N GLU A 526 23.85 4.11 19.78
CA GLU A 526 25.19 3.68 20.15
C GLU A 526 25.41 2.20 19.81
N LEU A 527 24.45 1.34 20.15
CA LEU A 527 24.52 -0.09 19.86
C LEU A 527 24.61 -0.34 18.34
N LEU A 528 23.77 0.33 17.55
CA LEU A 528 23.79 0.22 16.10
C LEU A 528 25.13 0.73 15.51
N ALA A 529 25.62 1.87 15.99
CA ALA A 529 26.89 2.43 15.54
C ALA A 529 28.08 1.51 15.87
N ASN A 530 28.10 0.90 17.05
CA ASN A 530 29.13 -0.06 17.44
C ASN A 530 29.11 -1.33 16.60
N ARG A 531 27.92 -1.87 16.31
CA ARG A 531 27.75 -3.00 15.38
C ARG A 531 28.23 -2.66 13.99
N ALA A 532 27.84 -1.49 13.46
CA ALA A 532 28.26 -1.02 12.15
C ALA A 532 29.78 -0.85 12.05
N LYS A 533 30.39 -0.27 13.07
CA LYS A 533 31.85 -0.12 13.16
C LYS A 533 32.58 -1.47 13.16
N ALA A 534 32.06 -2.43 13.91
CA ALA A 534 32.61 -3.80 13.93
C ALA A 534 32.52 -4.48 12.56
N ALA A 535 31.46 -4.18 11.78
CA ALA A 535 31.25 -4.68 10.42
C ALA A 535 31.95 -3.83 9.33
N GLY A 536 32.64 -2.72 9.68
CA GLY A 536 33.28 -1.81 8.74
C GLY A 536 32.28 -1.00 7.88
N ILE A 537 31.09 -0.74 8.41
CA ILE A 537 30.00 -0.04 7.72
C ILE A 537 29.93 1.39 8.25
N PRO A 538 30.08 2.43 7.40
CA PRO A 538 29.97 3.81 7.83
C PRO A 538 28.54 4.17 8.23
N VAL A 539 28.42 4.97 9.29
CA VAL A 539 27.15 5.48 9.81
C VAL A 539 27.12 7.00 9.62
N TYR A 540 26.08 7.47 8.95
CA TYR A 540 25.83 8.90 8.75
C TYR A 540 24.60 9.33 9.55
N TYR A 541 24.55 10.61 9.91
CA TYR A 541 23.36 11.19 10.53
C TYR A 541 22.77 12.25 9.61
N ASP A 542 21.46 12.19 9.39
CA ASP A 542 20.73 13.14 8.57
C ASP A 542 19.86 14.05 9.46
N VAL A 543 20.04 15.36 9.31
CA VAL A 543 19.30 16.39 10.05
C VAL A 543 19.07 17.62 9.16
N ASP A 544 17.85 18.14 9.16
CA ASP A 544 17.43 19.30 8.35
C ASP A 544 17.02 20.52 9.20
N ASP A 545 17.05 20.39 10.54
CA ASP A 545 16.81 21.48 11.49
C ASP A 545 17.95 21.60 12.51
N LEU A 546 18.13 22.80 13.09
CA LEU A 546 19.10 23.05 14.15
C LEU A 546 18.57 22.51 15.50
N VAL A 547 18.51 21.18 15.65
CA VAL A 547 17.95 20.50 16.85
C VAL A 547 19.01 19.84 17.73
N PHE A 548 20.29 20.10 17.46
CA PHE A 548 21.44 19.46 18.13
C PHE A 548 22.30 20.43 18.93
N ASN A 549 22.04 21.75 18.90
CA ASN A 549 22.76 22.76 19.67
C ASN A 549 21.78 23.58 20.48
N TYR A 550 21.65 23.22 21.75
CA TYR A 550 20.70 23.85 22.66
C TYR A 550 20.99 25.33 22.89
N GLU A 551 22.26 25.75 23.00
CA GLU A 551 22.62 27.15 23.28
C GLU A 551 22.14 28.10 22.19
N LYS A 552 22.22 27.69 20.92
CA LYS A 552 21.77 28.48 19.77
C LYS A 552 20.23 28.52 19.65
N ILE A 553 19.52 27.53 20.15
CA ILE A 553 18.07 27.45 20.09
C ILE A 553 17.36 27.83 21.39
N SER A 554 18.09 28.06 22.47
CA SER A 554 17.56 28.46 23.79
C SER A 554 16.78 29.79 23.80
N GLY A 555 16.96 30.61 22.75
CA GLY A 555 16.24 31.86 22.54
C GLY A 555 14.81 31.73 22.01
N LEU A 556 14.32 30.51 21.75
CA LEU A 556 12.97 30.26 21.29
C LEU A 556 11.97 30.47 22.45
N HIS A 557 11.22 31.59 22.42
CA HIS A 557 10.39 32.07 23.52
C HIS A 557 9.08 31.28 23.74
N PHE A 558 8.77 30.30 22.88
CA PHE A 558 7.54 29.51 22.97
C PHE A 558 7.61 28.33 23.97
N LEU A 559 8.82 27.89 24.34
CA LEU A 559 9.03 26.80 25.29
C LEU A 559 8.91 27.30 26.74
N LYS A 560 8.06 26.68 27.55
CA LYS A 560 7.85 27.01 28.96
C LYS A 560 7.80 25.75 29.83
N GLY A 561 8.37 25.86 31.05
CA GLY A 561 8.26 24.80 32.06
C GLY A 561 8.86 23.46 31.65
N SER A 562 8.06 22.37 31.73
CA SER A 562 8.49 21.01 31.40
C SER A 562 8.87 20.84 29.92
N GLU A 563 8.17 21.54 29.00
CA GLU A 563 8.47 21.49 27.56
C GLU A 563 9.91 21.93 27.27
N TYR A 564 10.40 22.93 28.02
CA TYR A 564 11.79 23.42 27.91
C TYR A 564 12.81 22.36 28.34
N SER A 565 12.54 21.66 29.46
CA SER A 565 13.40 20.58 29.95
C SER A 565 13.43 19.38 29.00
N ASP A 566 12.27 19.01 28.45
CA ASP A 566 12.14 17.89 27.54
C ASP A 566 12.82 18.18 26.21
N PHE A 567 12.67 19.40 25.70
CA PHE A 567 13.34 19.86 24.48
C PHE A 567 14.87 19.87 24.62
N ARG A 568 15.38 20.37 25.74
CA ARG A 568 16.82 20.31 26.05
C ARG A 568 17.33 18.89 26.09
N THR A 569 16.63 18.02 26.80
CA THR A 569 17.00 16.60 26.91
C THR A 569 17.01 15.91 25.53
N THR A 570 16.04 16.23 24.69
CA THR A 570 15.97 15.68 23.32
C THR A 570 17.13 16.20 22.46
N THR A 571 17.45 17.49 22.55
CA THR A 571 18.59 18.12 21.85
C THR A 571 19.92 17.45 22.26
N ASP A 572 20.15 17.28 23.56
CA ASP A 572 21.36 16.64 24.08
C ASP A 572 21.46 15.17 23.60
N ARG A 573 20.35 14.45 23.53
CA ARG A 573 20.29 13.07 22.99
C ARG A 573 20.59 13.02 21.50
N ILE A 574 19.98 13.90 20.69
CA ILE A 574 20.27 14.01 19.26
C ILE A 574 21.76 14.28 19.04
N ARG A 575 22.32 15.25 19.75
CA ARG A 575 23.76 15.56 19.70
C ARG A 575 24.61 14.35 20.07
N GLY A 576 24.22 13.60 21.09
CA GLY A 576 24.88 12.36 21.47
C GLY A 576 24.85 11.31 20.37
N CYS A 577 23.69 11.08 19.73
CA CYS A 577 23.54 10.17 18.59
C CYS A 577 24.40 10.60 17.40
N MET A 578 24.45 11.90 17.10
CA MET A 578 25.33 12.47 16.07
C MET A 578 26.81 12.18 16.36
N GLY A 579 27.20 12.19 17.64
CA GLY A 579 28.56 11.90 18.08
C GLY A 579 29.09 10.53 17.68
N PHE A 580 28.21 9.52 17.55
CA PHE A 580 28.56 8.15 17.15
C PHE A 580 28.76 7.99 15.63
N CYS A 581 28.31 8.96 14.82
CA CYS A 581 28.30 8.87 13.36
C CYS A 581 29.63 9.28 12.74
N ASP A 582 29.94 8.72 11.58
CA ASP A 582 31.18 9.00 10.82
C ASP A 582 31.09 10.27 9.97
N GLY A 583 29.88 10.74 9.67
CA GLY A 583 29.61 11.93 8.88
C GLY A 583 28.15 12.33 8.91
N TYR A 584 27.81 13.38 8.16
CA TYR A 584 26.49 14.01 8.24
C TYR A 584 25.91 14.36 6.88
N PHE A 585 24.59 14.25 6.78
CA PHE A 585 23.78 14.85 5.73
C PHE A 585 22.94 15.98 6.32
N THR A 586 22.81 17.07 5.56
CA THR A 586 21.97 18.20 5.94
C THR A 586 21.38 18.89 4.70
N SER A 587 20.42 19.82 4.91
CA SER A 587 19.66 20.45 3.82
C SER A 587 20.24 21.77 3.31
N THR A 588 21.02 22.51 4.14
CA THR A 588 21.48 23.85 3.83
C THR A 588 22.95 24.06 4.17
N GLU A 589 23.58 25.09 3.55
CA GLU A 589 24.95 25.49 3.85
C GLU A 589 25.10 25.93 5.32
N THR A 590 24.16 26.74 5.82
CA THR A 590 24.17 27.22 7.20
C THR A 590 24.17 26.08 8.21
N LEU A 591 23.29 25.08 8.02
CA LEU A 591 23.29 23.89 8.87
C LEU A 591 24.60 23.09 8.75
N ALA A 592 25.18 23.04 7.55
CA ALA A 592 26.45 22.35 7.36
C ALA A 592 27.59 23.06 8.10
N GLU A 593 27.60 24.39 8.16
CA GLU A 593 28.56 25.17 8.94
C GLU A 593 28.39 24.90 10.44
N GLU A 594 27.15 24.89 10.93
CA GLU A 594 26.84 24.57 12.33
C GLU A 594 27.30 23.15 12.71
N ILE A 595 27.08 22.17 11.83
CA ILE A 595 27.53 20.79 12.07
C ILE A 595 29.07 20.71 12.06
N ARG A 596 29.74 21.40 11.16
CA ARG A 596 31.23 21.42 11.11
C ARG A 596 31.84 22.07 12.35
N GLU A 597 31.18 23.10 12.89
CA GLU A 597 31.59 23.75 14.15
C GLU A 597 31.45 22.78 15.34
N GLU A 598 30.29 22.06 15.41
CA GLU A 598 29.97 21.15 16.51
C GLU A 598 30.77 19.83 16.46
N PHE A 599 31.06 19.33 15.25
CA PHE A 599 31.72 18.04 15.01
C PHE A 599 32.92 18.22 14.04
N PRO A 600 33.99 18.88 14.46
CA PRO A 600 35.10 19.17 13.58
C PRO A 600 35.80 17.91 13.05
N GLY A 601 36.21 17.94 11.79
CA GLY A 601 36.95 16.86 11.13
C GLY A 601 36.11 15.74 10.54
N LYS A 602 34.80 15.77 10.70
CA LYS A 602 33.87 14.77 10.06
C LYS A 602 33.29 15.34 8.75
N PRO A 603 33.06 14.50 7.73
CA PRO A 603 32.49 14.94 6.46
C PRO A 603 31.04 15.39 6.63
N VAL A 604 30.68 16.50 6.01
CA VAL A 604 29.30 17.00 5.96
C VAL A 604 28.90 17.17 4.50
N VAL A 605 27.84 16.49 4.10
CA VAL A 605 27.30 16.51 2.74
C VAL A 605 25.96 17.25 2.75
N ILE A 606 25.82 18.20 1.84
CA ILE A 606 24.58 18.95 1.66
C ILE A 606 23.70 18.18 0.66
N ASN A 607 22.62 17.63 1.17
CA ASN A 607 21.56 17.00 0.39
C ASN A 607 20.30 17.85 0.54
N ARG A 608 20.04 18.75 -0.41
CA ARG A 608 18.93 19.69 -0.36
C ARG A 608 17.60 18.97 -0.44
N ASN A 609 16.58 19.51 0.23
CA ASN A 609 15.22 19.04 0.06
C ASN A 609 14.78 19.29 -1.38
N CYS A 610 14.34 18.23 -2.05
CA CYS A 610 13.88 18.25 -3.42
C CYS A 610 12.48 17.65 -3.49
N MET A 611 11.74 17.98 -4.54
CA MET A 611 10.47 17.36 -4.84
C MET A 611 10.70 15.94 -5.39
N SER A 612 9.91 14.97 -4.95
CA SER A 612 9.88 13.65 -5.55
C SER A 612 9.03 13.65 -6.82
N MET A 613 9.18 12.62 -7.67
CA MET A 613 8.30 12.44 -8.83
C MET A 613 6.84 12.29 -8.40
N GLU A 614 6.59 11.55 -7.30
CA GLU A 614 5.23 11.44 -6.74
C GLU A 614 4.68 12.81 -6.32
N MET A 615 5.46 13.61 -5.61
CA MET A 615 5.03 14.98 -5.24
C MET A 615 4.84 15.89 -6.44
N GLU A 616 5.66 15.77 -7.48
CA GLU A 616 5.52 16.53 -8.71
C GLU A 616 4.16 16.22 -9.36
N VAL A 617 3.80 14.95 -9.48
CA VAL A 617 2.51 14.50 -10.01
C VAL A 617 1.36 15.05 -9.18
N LEU A 618 1.39 14.84 -7.86
CA LEU A 618 0.35 15.33 -6.93
C LEU A 618 0.22 16.86 -6.94
N SER A 619 1.34 17.58 -7.12
CA SER A 619 1.35 19.03 -7.22
C SER A 619 0.67 19.52 -8.51
N HIS A 620 0.95 18.87 -9.64
CA HIS A 620 0.27 19.18 -10.91
C HIS A 620 -1.25 18.96 -10.78
N GLU A 621 -1.67 17.86 -10.17
CA GLU A 621 -3.08 17.58 -9.92
C GLU A 621 -3.73 18.64 -9.03
N ALA A 622 -3.08 18.99 -7.93
CA ALA A 622 -3.59 20.01 -7.01
C ALA A 622 -3.75 21.38 -7.70
N VAL A 623 -2.83 21.73 -8.61
CA VAL A 623 -2.91 22.97 -9.39
C VAL A 623 -4.04 22.93 -10.42
N GLU A 624 -4.25 21.78 -11.06
CA GLU A 624 -5.35 21.62 -12.04
C GLU A 624 -6.73 21.62 -11.38
N GLN A 625 -6.84 21.06 -10.17
CA GLN A 625 -8.08 20.99 -9.40
C GLN A 625 -8.37 22.27 -8.62
N ALA A 626 -7.38 23.17 -8.45
CA ALA A 626 -7.57 24.39 -7.71
C ALA A 626 -8.55 25.31 -8.47
N ASP A 627 -9.72 25.47 -7.91
CA ASP A 627 -10.67 26.52 -8.31
C ASP A 627 -10.04 27.87 -7.95
N LYS A 628 -9.30 28.44 -8.91
CA LYS A 628 -8.66 29.74 -8.75
C LYS A 628 -9.69 30.81 -9.02
N ASP A 629 -10.16 31.45 -7.96
CA ASP A 629 -10.84 32.72 -8.08
C ASP A 629 -9.90 33.70 -8.81
N LYS A 630 -10.21 34.02 -10.08
CA LYS A 630 -9.35 34.85 -10.92
C LYS A 630 -9.25 36.30 -10.46
N ASP A 631 -10.16 36.72 -9.60
CA ASP A 631 -10.26 38.08 -9.06
C ASP A 631 -9.56 38.22 -7.70
N ARG A 632 -8.97 37.13 -7.17
CA ARG A 632 -8.27 37.11 -5.88
C ARG A 632 -6.89 36.52 -5.98
N ILE A 633 -5.95 37.13 -5.27
CA ILE A 633 -4.59 36.65 -5.11
C ILE A 633 -4.47 36.10 -3.67
N TYR A 634 -4.16 34.81 -3.55
CA TYR A 634 -3.97 34.19 -2.24
C TYR A 634 -2.48 34.02 -1.94
N ILE A 635 -2.05 34.63 -0.84
CA ILE A 635 -0.72 34.40 -0.26
C ILE A 635 -0.90 33.31 0.80
N GLY A 636 -0.26 32.15 0.60
CA GLY A 636 -0.27 31.06 1.56
C GLY A 636 0.92 31.15 2.52
N TYR A 637 0.68 31.12 3.83
CA TYR A 637 1.71 30.91 4.85
C TYR A 637 1.47 29.58 5.54
N LEU A 638 2.33 28.60 5.24
CA LEU A 638 2.22 27.22 5.74
C LEU A 638 3.19 27.06 6.92
N SER A 639 2.67 27.10 8.15
CA SER A 639 3.43 26.83 9.35
C SER A 639 2.92 25.56 10.04
N GLY A 640 3.82 24.60 10.26
CA GLY A 640 3.50 23.34 10.96
C GLY A 640 3.57 23.44 12.49
N SER A 641 4.16 24.48 13.05
CA SER A 641 4.38 24.61 14.48
C SER A 641 4.58 26.07 14.92
N LYS A 642 4.37 26.32 16.23
CA LYS A 642 4.62 27.63 16.87
C LYS A 642 6.07 28.10 16.81
N THR A 643 7.00 27.26 16.37
CA THR A 643 8.41 27.61 16.21
C THR A 643 8.64 28.68 15.15
N HIS A 644 7.70 28.88 14.23
CA HIS A 644 7.76 29.84 13.12
C HIS A 644 6.98 31.14 13.37
N ASP A 645 6.43 31.36 14.58
CA ASP A 645 5.65 32.56 14.88
C ASP A 645 6.51 33.84 14.71
N GLN A 646 7.81 33.80 15.06
CA GLN A 646 8.72 34.92 14.86
C GLN A 646 9.11 35.16 13.40
N ASP A 647 9.11 34.10 12.57
CA ASP A 647 9.38 34.23 11.13
C ASP A 647 8.22 34.97 10.47
N PHE A 648 6.98 34.64 10.84
CA PHE A 648 5.79 35.34 10.36
C PHE A 648 5.78 36.81 10.82
N ALA A 649 6.12 37.09 12.07
CA ALA A 649 6.16 38.42 12.61
C ALA A 649 7.10 39.38 11.84
N GLN A 650 8.15 38.85 11.18
CA GLN A 650 9.06 39.67 10.36
C GLN A 650 8.39 40.20 9.08
N VAL A 651 7.41 39.50 8.54
CA VAL A 651 6.73 39.85 7.28
C VAL A 651 5.32 40.38 7.50
N GLU A 652 4.76 40.24 8.69
CA GLU A 652 3.37 40.63 9.05
C GLU A 652 3.04 42.05 8.64
N ALA A 653 3.89 43.02 9.01
CA ALA A 653 3.65 44.44 8.72
C ALA A 653 3.65 44.70 7.20
N ALA A 654 4.55 44.07 6.45
CA ALA A 654 4.62 44.22 4.99
C ALA A 654 3.42 43.57 4.29
N LEU A 655 2.94 42.42 4.80
CA LEU A 655 1.74 41.77 4.31
C LEU A 655 0.50 42.60 4.55
N LEU A 656 0.33 43.17 5.76
CA LEU A 656 -0.81 44.05 6.09
C LEU A 656 -0.82 45.27 5.18
N GLU A 657 0.31 45.97 5.04
CA GLU A 657 0.43 47.12 4.15
C GLU A 657 0.14 46.75 2.69
N GLY A 658 0.62 45.58 2.22
CA GLY A 658 0.34 45.08 0.88
C GLY A 658 -1.15 44.83 0.66
N MET A 659 -1.81 44.19 1.61
CA MET A 659 -3.24 43.87 1.54
C MET A 659 -4.12 45.14 1.67
N GLU A 660 -3.71 46.16 2.40
CA GLU A 660 -4.39 47.45 2.43
C GLU A 660 -4.35 48.17 1.06
N ARG A 661 -3.22 48.07 0.35
CA ARG A 661 -3.03 48.66 -0.99
C ARG A 661 -3.69 47.85 -2.10
N HIS A 662 -3.85 46.53 -1.88
CA HIS A 662 -4.32 45.56 -2.85
C HIS A 662 -5.47 44.74 -2.26
N PRO A 663 -6.73 45.22 -2.37
CA PRO A 663 -7.88 44.54 -1.77
C PRO A 663 -8.17 43.15 -2.37
N GLU A 664 -7.60 42.85 -3.53
CA GLU A 664 -7.64 41.54 -4.19
C GLU A 664 -6.70 40.49 -3.55
N VAL A 665 -5.81 40.89 -2.63
CA VAL A 665 -4.84 40.01 -1.97
C VAL A 665 -5.38 39.53 -0.62
N TYR A 666 -5.35 38.22 -0.41
CA TYR A 666 -5.80 37.53 0.79
C TYR A 666 -4.68 36.65 1.36
N LEU A 667 -4.54 36.65 2.69
CA LEU A 667 -3.65 35.73 3.40
C LEU A 667 -4.44 34.48 3.84
N LYS A 668 -3.87 33.29 3.60
CA LYS A 668 -4.39 31.99 4.03
C LYS A 668 -3.36 31.23 4.84
#